data_1de20dc7ddc68c606a42ce54b459390e
#
_entry.id   1de20dc7ddc68c606a42ce54b459390e
#
_cell.length_a   1.000
_cell.length_b   1.000
_cell.length_c   1.000
_cell.angle_alpha   90.00
_cell.angle_beta   90.00
_cell.angle_gamma   90.00
#
_symmetry.space_group_name_H-M   'P 1'
#
loop_
_entity.id
_entity.type
_entity.pdbx_description
1 polymer ?
#
loop_
_entity_poly.entity_id
_entity_poly.type
_entity_poly.pdbx_seq_one_letter_code
_entity_poly.pdbx_strand_id
1 'polypeptide(L)'
;MGTATEVQLEGSKQAQGGRQIPRIYKTRWVLGIFLLVSLWIFAAFIRGRGYSRPLQMVLLVAAMALLIGLGWLATTIVRRQFMLDREESTRILVFSSSAFLLLAVFLPECLLGKPFLARSFLLLISSLALFAMYFSVSLRAERPALNFRPPVSAGKVLFLFCVVYFFATSWITLSKLHAFGYVGQDIAYFTQCLYTTLHGHLFYSNMYHDLLYGKPVTSDLAGHNQLVLFVFLPFYLLHKSASTLLIVRNIFVVLCAWPVYLIARRVLSPWLAAVAAIAFLLVPAVLYQNFYDFAPLSLAALPLLFALYFFLERSFKPYLIALLCAQLVREDLVFAVFGLGLLALWQRRSLRWVAIPCAFALLWAFFSWKILFPYFLQGATPAVASCFSYLGSTPGEMLRNIVHHPGLLLTHKNVLYTKQMVDSFGGVLFLMNPAWLISVPYVAINILGEGGGCNTAMVYRHYSLIPTVFLFAGVLLALEKVGSFARRRGERPETLQAAVVLFVLMAALSSTVFVTGQQQFDDLQTRSWHHEAIQVAAMLPADASVAVPRYMLPSVANRESLYQSLRLLEYHHPDASYIVIDKDWQRMAATEQWRENYIGLRQLLENSSQYKVIYNSANYTIYKLCDGCAANLPHREPMKEMRD
;
A
#
# COMPACT_ATOMS: atom_id res chain seq x y z
N MET A 1 -1.27 68.62 49.76
CA MET A 1 -2.17 69.11 48.70
C MET A 1 -2.27 67.94 47.74
N GLY A 2 -3.25 67.13 47.67
CA GLY A 2 -4.65 67.20 48.01
C GLY A 2 -5.41 66.64 46.86
N THR A 3 -5.96 65.39 47.06
CA THR A 3 -7.29 64.94 46.63
C THR A 3 -7.78 65.32 45.23
N ALA A 4 -7.88 64.34 44.36
CA ALA A 4 -9.04 64.10 43.46
C ALA A 4 -8.66 63.04 42.43
N THR A 5 -9.13 61.84 42.53
CA THR A 5 -9.52 60.95 41.41
C THR A 5 -9.91 59.56 41.93
N GLU A 6 -10.95 59.51 42.71
CA GLU A 6 -11.65 58.30 43.09
C GLU A 6 -13.14 58.45 42.82
N VAL A 7 -13.54 58.70 41.56
CA VAL A 7 -14.96 58.59 41.11
C VAL A 7 -14.94 58.49 39.60
N GLN A 8 -14.65 57.30 39.05
CA GLN A 8 -15.05 56.91 37.70
C GLN A 8 -14.74 55.43 37.39
N LEU A 9 -15.19 54.52 38.26
CA LEU A 9 -15.08 53.07 37.97
C LEU A 9 -16.33 52.27 38.37
N GLU A 10 -17.49 52.89 38.48
CA GLU A 10 -18.75 52.19 38.76
C GLU A 10 -19.80 52.24 37.66
N GLY A 11 -19.48 52.68 36.44
CA GLY A 11 -20.45 52.93 35.38
C GLY A 11 -20.44 51.97 34.19
N SER A 12 -19.73 50.79 34.19
CA SER A 12 -19.69 49.91 33.02
C SER A 12 -20.06 48.42 33.25
N LYS A 13 -20.79 48.11 34.28
CA LYS A 13 -21.25 46.73 34.58
C LYS A 13 -22.72 46.43 34.28
N GLN A 14 -23.41 47.24 33.51
CA GLN A 14 -24.82 46.98 33.17
C GLN A 14 -25.10 47.16 31.70
N ALA A 15 -24.59 46.32 30.81
CA ALA A 15 -25.15 46.09 29.48
C ALA A 15 -24.52 44.88 28.77
N GLN A 16 -24.63 43.69 29.33
CA GLN A 16 -24.48 42.42 28.57
C GLN A 16 -25.43 41.34 29.13
N GLY A 17 -26.69 41.63 29.15
CA GLY A 17 -27.77 40.69 29.36
C GLY A 17 -28.15 39.97 28.06
N GLY A 18 -27.17 39.43 27.31
CA GLY A 18 -27.43 38.54 26.22
C GLY A 18 -27.91 37.17 26.76
N ARG A 19 -29.16 36.78 26.47
CA ARG A 19 -29.77 35.52 26.83
C ARG A 19 -28.81 34.37 26.47
N GLN A 20 -28.06 33.86 27.41
CA GLN A 20 -27.39 32.56 27.30
C GLN A 20 -28.48 31.48 27.21
N ILE A 21 -28.83 31.05 26.03
CA ILE A 21 -29.58 29.80 25.82
C ILE A 21 -28.79 28.71 26.53
N PRO A 22 -29.41 27.94 27.49
CA PRO A 22 -28.66 26.96 28.25
C PRO A 22 -27.97 25.97 27.33
N ARG A 23 -26.62 26.03 27.27
CA ARG A 23 -25.77 25.14 26.46
C ARG A 23 -26.00 23.64 26.71
N ILE A 24 -26.56 23.29 27.87
CA ILE A 24 -26.89 21.93 28.31
C ILE A 24 -27.90 21.23 27.38
N TYR A 25 -28.90 21.96 26.83
CA TYR A 25 -29.93 21.35 25.98
C TYR A 25 -29.38 20.89 24.62
N LYS A 26 -28.53 21.66 23.97
CA LYS A 26 -27.97 21.29 22.64
C LYS A 26 -27.13 20.02 22.68
N THR A 27 -26.36 19.80 23.74
CA THR A 27 -25.48 18.63 23.87
C THR A 27 -26.25 17.32 24.11
N ARG A 28 -27.31 17.37 24.89
CA ARG A 28 -28.16 16.19 25.18
C ARG A 28 -28.87 15.69 23.91
N TRP A 29 -29.32 16.58 23.06
CA TRP A 29 -29.98 16.21 21.81
C TRP A 29 -28.98 15.59 20.79
N VAL A 30 -27.79 16.13 20.66
CA VAL A 30 -26.75 15.56 19.79
C VAL A 30 -26.35 14.17 20.29
N LEU A 31 -26.21 14.00 21.61
CA LEU A 31 -25.92 12.72 22.25
C LEU A 31 -27.03 11.69 22.00
N GLY A 32 -28.29 12.11 22.17
CA GLY A 32 -29.46 11.26 21.93
C GLY A 32 -29.57 10.81 20.45
N ILE A 33 -29.38 11.72 19.53
CA ILE A 33 -29.39 11.42 18.08
C ILE A 33 -28.27 10.44 17.75
N PHE A 34 -27.06 10.65 18.30
CA PHE A 34 -25.92 9.78 18.02
C PHE A 34 -26.11 8.35 18.56
N LEU A 35 -26.64 8.22 19.76
CA LEU A 35 -27.03 6.93 20.35
C LEU A 35 -28.11 6.23 19.52
N LEU A 36 -29.14 6.96 19.08
CA LEU A 36 -30.21 6.42 18.25
C LEU A 36 -29.71 5.96 16.88
N VAL A 37 -28.82 6.72 16.24
CA VAL A 37 -28.20 6.34 14.95
C VAL A 37 -27.31 5.10 15.13
N SER A 38 -26.51 5.05 16.19
CA SER A 38 -25.65 3.88 16.47
C SER A 38 -26.48 2.62 16.76
N LEU A 39 -27.57 2.75 17.50
CA LEU A 39 -28.52 1.66 17.78
C LEU A 39 -29.26 1.22 16.53
N TRP A 40 -29.68 2.14 15.67
CA TRP A 40 -30.34 1.83 14.40
C TRP A 40 -29.42 1.07 13.45
N ILE A 41 -28.14 1.49 13.34
CA ILE A 41 -27.13 0.81 12.53
C ILE A 41 -26.89 -0.61 13.06
N PHE A 42 -26.77 -0.77 14.39
CA PHE A 42 -26.56 -2.08 15.02
C PHE A 42 -27.78 -3.01 14.85
N ALA A 43 -29.00 -2.47 14.97
CA ALA A 43 -30.23 -3.21 14.69
C ALA A 43 -30.34 -3.66 13.24
N ALA A 44 -29.94 -2.80 12.28
CA ALA A 44 -29.89 -3.12 10.86
C ALA A 44 -28.87 -4.24 10.57
N PHE A 45 -27.72 -4.21 11.23
CA PHE A 45 -26.69 -5.24 11.16
C PHE A 45 -27.18 -6.62 11.63
N ILE A 46 -27.82 -6.67 12.81
CA ILE A 46 -28.36 -7.91 13.38
C ILE A 46 -29.46 -8.49 12.47
N ARG A 47 -30.33 -7.62 11.94
CA ARG A 47 -31.39 -8.04 11.01
C ARG A 47 -30.85 -8.66 9.73
N GLY A 48 -29.74 -8.12 9.19
CA GLY A 48 -29.10 -8.64 7.98
C GLY A 48 -28.45 -10.01 8.11
N ARG A 49 -28.26 -10.52 9.35
CA ARG A 49 -27.60 -11.81 9.64
C ARG A 49 -28.54 -13.00 9.78
N GLY A 50 -29.86 -12.84 9.61
CA GLY A 50 -30.80 -13.94 9.67
C GLY A 50 -31.05 -14.55 11.07
N TYR A 51 -30.60 -13.87 12.13
CA TYR A 51 -30.89 -14.31 13.51
C TYR A 51 -32.40 -14.27 13.81
N SER A 52 -32.86 -15.17 14.69
CA SER A 52 -34.25 -15.14 15.17
C SER A 52 -34.55 -13.83 15.92
N ARG A 53 -35.79 -13.34 15.81
CA ARG A 53 -36.20 -12.08 16.44
C ARG A 53 -35.87 -12.00 17.95
N PRO A 54 -36.08 -13.04 18.77
CA PRO A 54 -35.70 -13.02 20.19
C PRO A 54 -34.19 -12.84 20.40
N LEU A 55 -33.37 -13.55 19.62
CA LEU A 55 -31.91 -13.44 19.69
C LEU A 55 -31.42 -12.05 19.27
N GLN A 56 -32.05 -11.45 18.24
CA GLN A 56 -31.75 -10.08 17.84
C GLN A 56 -31.99 -9.08 18.98
N MET A 57 -33.10 -9.22 19.72
CA MET A 57 -33.41 -8.38 20.85
C MET A 57 -32.44 -8.57 22.02
N VAL A 58 -32.08 -9.81 22.34
CA VAL A 58 -31.09 -10.10 23.41
C VAL A 58 -29.74 -9.51 23.07
N LEU A 59 -29.27 -9.67 21.84
CA LEU A 59 -27.99 -9.11 21.37
C LEU A 59 -28.00 -7.57 21.40
N LEU A 60 -29.13 -6.96 21.03
CA LEU A 60 -29.28 -5.50 21.07
C LEU A 60 -29.23 -4.97 22.52
N VAL A 61 -29.94 -5.61 23.46
CA VAL A 61 -29.94 -5.25 24.88
C VAL A 61 -28.57 -5.47 25.51
N ALA A 62 -27.91 -6.59 25.21
CA ALA A 62 -26.56 -6.88 25.69
C ALA A 62 -25.52 -5.86 25.18
N ALA A 63 -25.60 -5.48 23.89
CA ALA A 63 -24.74 -4.45 23.31
C ALA A 63 -24.99 -3.08 23.95
N MET A 64 -26.25 -2.73 24.21
CA MET A 64 -26.59 -1.49 24.95
C MET A 64 -26.02 -1.47 26.37
N ALA A 65 -26.19 -2.54 27.13
CA ALA A 65 -25.67 -2.66 28.48
C ALA A 65 -24.13 -2.57 28.50
N LEU A 66 -23.47 -3.26 27.58
CA LEU A 66 -22.00 -3.23 27.42
C LEU A 66 -21.52 -1.81 27.07
N LEU A 67 -22.19 -1.12 26.17
CA LEU A 67 -21.86 0.25 25.76
C LEU A 67 -22.02 1.24 26.91
N ILE A 68 -23.11 1.13 27.67
CA ILE A 68 -23.35 1.97 28.84
C ILE A 68 -22.29 1.70 29.91
N GLY A 69 -21.98 0.43 30.17
CA GLY A 69 -20.97 0.02 31.15
C GLY A 69 -19.54 0.46 30.78
N LEU A 70 -19.12 0.20 29.56
CA LEU A 70 -17.83 0.65 29.05
C LEU A 70 -17.76 2.18 28.99
N GLY A 71 -18.85 2.82 28.57
CA GLY A 71 -19.01 4.26 28.58
C GLY A 71 -18.83 4.87 29.95
N TRP A 72 -19.46 4.30 30.97
CA TRP A 72 -19.34 4.75 32.37
C TRP A 72 -17.92 4.53 32.94
N LEU A 73 -17.34 3.34 32.73
CA LEU A 73 -15.99 3.01 33.18
C LEU A 73 -14.96 3.97 32.60
N ALA A 74 -14.98 4.14 31.30
CA ALA A 74 -14.03 4.97 30.60
C ALA A 74 -14.24 6.47 30.89
N THR A 75 -15.52 6.98 31.13
CA THR A 75 -15.76 8.35 31.62
C THR A 75 -15.11 8.55 32.99
N THR A 76 -15.17 7.53 33.83
CA THR A 76 -14.59 7.60 35.18
C THR A 76 -13.05 7.67 35.09
N ILE A 77 -12.43 6.87 34.23
CA ILE A 77 -10.98 6.85 34.01
C ILE A 77 -10.51 8.19 33.40
N VAL A 78 -11.14 8.64 32.30
CA VAL A 78 -10.81 9.89 31.63
C VAL A 78 -11.01 11.10 32.57
N ARG A 79 -12.08 11.13 33.34
CA ARG A 79 -12.33 12.18 34.33
C ARG A 79 -11.26 12.24 35.42
N ARG A 80 -10.85 11.08 35.97
CA ARG A 80 -9.77 11.02 36.97
C ARG A 80 -8.41 11.40 36.43
N GLN A 81 -8.11 10.97 35.21
CA GLN A 81 -6.79 11.13 34.61
C GLN A 81 -6.56 12.51 34.01
N PHE A 82 -7.60 13.20 33.54
CA PHE A 82 -7.50 14.47 32.81
C PHE A 82 -8.15 15.65 33.51
N MET A 83 -8.61 15.49 34.75
CA MET A 83 -9.30 16.55 35.55
C MET A 83 -10.41 17.27 34.76
N LEU A 84 -11.11 16.54 33.88
CA LEU A 84 -12.21 17.06 33.08
C LEU A 84 -13.48 17.16 33.88
N ASP A 85 -14.34 18.12 33.54
CA ASP A 85 -15.67 18.13 34.10
C ASP A 85 -16.51 16.93 33.59
N ARG A 86 -17.62 16.67 34.27
CA ARG A 86 -18.47 15.49 33.95
C ARG A 86 -19.06 15.58 32.54
N GLU A 87 -19.31 16.75 32.03
CA GLU A 87 -19.92 16.97 30.74
C GLU A 87 -18.90 16.78 29.59
N GLU A 88 -17.68 17.27 29.75
CA GLU A 88 -16.59 17.14 28.78
C GLU A 88 -16.11 15.69 28.65
N SER A 89 -15.92 15.02 29.80
CA SER A 89 -15.53 13.62 29.81
C SER A 89 -16.59 12.73 29.14
N THR A 90 -17.88 13.02 29.36
CA THR A 90 -18.99 12.30 28.73
C THR A 90 -19.02 12.55 27.22
N ARG A 91 -18.78 13.78 26.77
CA ARG A 91 -18.70 14.11 25.33
C ARG A 91 -17.60 13.35 24.62
N ILE A 92 -16.38 13.40 25.16
CA ILE A 92 -15.21 12.70 24.59
C ILE A 92 -15.52 11.20 24.47
N LEU A 93 -16.17 10.65 25.46
CA LEU A 93 -16.39 9.22 25.53
C LEU A 93 -17.48 8.71 24.62
N VAL A 94 -18.57 9.42 24.53
CA VAL A 94 -19.66 9.03 23.63
C VAL A 94 -19.20 9.07 22.20
N PHE A 95 -18.42 10.07 21.82
CA PHE A 95 -17.90 10.16 20.46
C PHE A 95 -16.84 9.09 20.16
N SER A 96 -15.88 8.86 21.07
CA SER A 96 -14.87 7.80 20.87
C SER A 96 -15.49 6.40 20.92
N SER A 97 -16.45 6.16 21.82
CA SER A 97 -17.18 4.88 21.87
C SER A 97 -18.01 4.63 20.62
N SER A 98 -18.63 5.68 20.07
CA SER A 98 -19.41 5.57 18.84
C SER A 98 -18.54 5.31 17.61
N ALA A 99 -17.37 5.95 17.53
CA ALA A 99 -16.41 5.67 16.47
C ALA A 99 -15.82 4.25 16.56
N PHE A 100 -15.53 3.81 17.80
CA PHE A 100 -15.06 2.44 18.05
C PHE A 100 -16.15 1.40 17.77
N LEU A 101 -17.42 1.71 18.11
CA LEU A 101 -18.55 0.85 17.80
C LEU A 101 -18.78 0.73 16.29
N LEU A 102 -18.70 1.84 15.56
CA LEU A 102 -18.79 1.84 14.11
C LEU A 102 -17.66 1.01 13.51
N LEU A 103 -16.42 1.15 13.98
CA LEU A 103 -15.30 0.30 13.60
C LEU A 103 -15.54 -1.18 13.92
N ALA A 104 -16.00 -1.50 15.14
CA ALA A 104 -16.24 -2.87 15.57
C ALA A 104 -17.41 -3.55 14.82
N VAL A 105 -18.42 -2.79 14.42
CA VAL A 105 -19.55 -3.30 13.62
C VAL A 105 -19.16 -3.47 12.16
N PHE A 106 -18.35 -2.56 11.61
CA PHE A 106 -18.01 -2.57 10.19
C PHE A 106 -16.76 -3.38 9.86
N LEU A 107 -15.83 -3.55 10.81
CA LEU A 107 -14.63 -4.37 10.61
C LEU A 107 -14.97 -5.82 10.22
N PRO A 108 -15.86 -6.55 10.92
CA PRO A 108 -16.26 -7.90 10.52
C PRO A 108 -16.97 -7.95 9.18
N GLU A 109 -17.78 -6.93 8.83
CA GLU A 109 -18.45 -6.91 7.53
C GLU A 109 -17.52 -6.57 6.37
N CYS A 110 -16.52 -5.70 6.58
CA CYS A 110 -15.46 -5.47 5.61
C CYS A 110 -14.65 -6.76 5.37
N LEU A 111 -14.40 -7.52 6.43
CA LEU A 111 -13.73 -8.81 6.37
C LEU A 111 -14.60 -9.90 5.69
N LEU A 112 -15.92 -9.75 5.68
CA LEU A 112 -16.87 -10.72 5.13
C LEU A 112 -17.46 -10.36 3.75
N GLY A 113 -16.97 -9.31 3.08
CA GLY A 113 -17.19 -9.08 1.63
C GLY A 113 -18.57 -8.58 1.18
N LYS A 114 -19.31 -7.81 1.99
CA LYS A 114 -20.60 -7.23 1.55
C LYS A 114 -20.60 -5.70 1.35
N PRO A 115 -21.55 -5.16 0.55
CA PRO A 115 -21.33 -3.92 -0.20
C PRO A 115 -21.30 -2.65 0.66
N PHE A 116 -20.65 -1.82 0.31
CA PHE A 116 -19.54 -1.00 0.02
C PHE A 116 -19.75 0.54 0.25
N LEU A 117 -20.76 1.18 -0.30
CA LEU A 117 -20.92 2.63 -0.30
C LEU A 117 -21.31 3.22 1.07
N ALA A 118 -22.16 2.53 1.81
CA ALA A 118 -22.57 2.96 3.15
C ALA A 118 -21.41 2.98 4.17
N ARG A 119 -20.42 2.14 3.99
CA ARG A 119 -19.29 1.90 4.90
C ARG A 119 -18.25 3.00 4.83
N SER A 120 -17.80 3.35 3.63
CA SER A 120 -16.85 4.45 3.41
C SER A 120 -17.43 5.78 3.88
N PHE A 121 -18.73 5.98 3.68
CA PHE A 121 -19.45 7.16 4.12
C PHE A 121 -19.55 7.24 5.64
N LEU A 122 -19.81 6.12 6.32
CA LEU A 122 -19.90 6.05 7.79
C LEU A 122 -18.53 6.20 8.46
N LEU A 123 -17.46 5.63 7.88
CA LEU A 123 -16.11 5.83 8.36
C LEU A 123 -15.65 7.28 8.17
N LEU A 124 -16.02 7.89 7.05
CA LEU A 124 -15.79 9.32 6.81
C LEU A 124 -16.54 10.19 7.82
N ILE A 125 -17.83 9.92 8.06
CA ILE A 125 -18.63 10.65 9.05
C ILE A 125 -18.06 10.45 10.46
N SER A 126 -17.64 9.23 10.82
CA SER A 126 -17.03 8.96 12.12
C SER A 126 -15.70 9.70 12.28
N SER A 127 -14.89 9.74 11.23
CA SER A 127 -13.63 10.49 11.21
C SER A 127 -13.87 11.99 11.32
N LEU A 128 -14.86 12.51 10.59
CA LEU A 128 -15.27 13.92 10.67
C LEU A 128 -15.87 14.27 12.04
N ALA A 129 -16.64 13.36 12.65
CA ALA A 129 -17.20 13.54 13.98
C ALA A 129 -16.12 13.56 15.06
N LEU A 130 -15.13 12.63 15.00
CA LEU A 130 -13.96 12.63 15.88
C LEU A 130 -13.12 13.90 15.72
N PHE A 131 -12.92 14.33 14.47
CA PHE A 131 -12.24 15.59 14.16
C PHE A 131 -12.98 16.79 14.74
N ALA A 132 -14.28 16.92 14.48
CA ALA A 132 -15.11 18.02 14.98
C ALA A 132 -15.17 18.07 16.51
N MET A 133 -15.20 16.91 17.15
CA MET A 133 -15.19 16.81 18.61
C MET A 133 -13.85 17.22 19.21
N TYR A 134 -12.74 16.66 18.73
CA TYR A 134 -11.40 17.05 19.17
C TYR A 134 -11.21 18.55 18.98
N PHE A 135 -11.62 19.08 17.82
CA PHE A 135 -11.60 20.50 17.49
C PHE A 135 -12.43 21.34 18.46
N SER A 136 -13.66 20.92 18.77
CA SER A 136 -14.56 21.66 19.69
C SER A 136 -14.09 21.66 21.15
N VAL A 137 -13.45 20.58 21.60
CA VAL A 137 -12.87 20.49 22.96
C VAL A 137 -11.60 21.32 23.08
N SER A 138 -10.85 21.41 22.00
CA SER A 138 -9.52 22.01 21.98
C SER A 138 -9.52 23.51 21.71
N LEU A 139 -10.58 24.04 21.08
CA LEU A 139 -10.74 25.48 20.82
C LEU A 139 -11.04 26.33 22.07
N ARG A 140 -11.33 25.73 23.21
CA ARG A 140 -11.50 26.46 24.47
C ARG A 140 -10.13 26.85 25.03
N ALA A 141 -9.64 28.01 24.61
CA ALA A 141 -8.29 28.51 24.86
C ALA A 141 -7.94 28.81 26.35
N GLU A 142 -8.87 28.72 27.28
CA GLU A 142 -8.69 29.14 28.66
C GLU A 142 -8.10 28.08 29.60
N ARG A 143 -7.89 26.84 29.11
CA ARG A 143 -7.37 25.75 29.95
C ARG A 143 -5.89 25.50 29.74
N PRO A 144 -5.14 25.14 30.82
CA PRO A 144 -3.75 24.77 30.68
C PRO A 144 -3.61 23.64 29.66
N ALA A 145 -2.57 23.70 28.82
CA ALA A 145 -2.28 22.63 27.87
C ALA A 145 -2.31 21.29 28.61
N LEU A 146 -3.09 20.34 28.11
CA LEU A 146 -3.05 18.97 28.59
C LEU A 146 -1.60 18.50 28.49
N ASN A 147 -0.85 18.60 29.59
CA ASN A 147 0.50 18.07 29.70
C ASN A 147 0.39 16.55 29.85
N PHE A 148 -0.10 15.91 28.77
CA PHE A 148 -0.06 14.47 28.68
C PHE A 148 1.42 14.06 28.60
N ARG A 149 1.98 13.65 29.74
CA ARG A 149 3.28 12.99 29.84
C ARG A 149 3.04 11.52 30.09
N PRO A 150 2.83 10.72 29.04
CA PRO A 150 2.71 9.28 29.22
C PRO A 150 4.01 8.73 29.79
N PRO A 151 3.96 7.65 30.59
CA PRO A 151 5.13 7.06 31.23
C PRO A 151 6.14 6.47 30.21
N VAL A 152 5.72 6.31 28.95
CA VAL A 152 6.54 5.74 27.88
C VAL A 152 6.82 6.81 26.82
N SER A 153 8.05 6.87 26.31
CA SER A 153 8.38 7.82 25.25
C SER A 153 7.72 7.47 23.92
N ALA A 154 7.36 8.48 23.12
CA ALA A 154 6.74 8.32 21.81
C ALA A 154 7.57 7.42 20.86
N GLY A 155 8.91 7.54 20.92
CA GLY A 155 9.81 6.69 20.15
C GLY A 155 9.72 5.21 20.52
N LYS A 156 9.58 4.88 21.81
CA LYS A 156 9.39 3.49 22.25
C LYS A 156 8.05 2.91 21.77
N VAL A 157 6.98 3.71 21.81
CA VAL A 157 5.67 3.29 21.30
C VAL A 157 5.71 3.08 19.79
N LEU A 158 6.33 3.99 19.04
CA LEU A 158 6.52 3.83 17.60
C LEU A 158 7.34 2.57 17.30
N PHE A 159 8.44 2.35 18.02
CA PHE A 159 9.27 1.15 17.86
C PHE A 159 8.47 -0.13 18.12
N LEU A 160 7.73 -0.18 19.23
CA LEU A 160 6.87 -1.34 19.53
C LEU A 160 5.82 -1.57 18.44
N PHE A 161 5.18 -0.50 17.96
CA PHE A 161 4.24 -0.61 16.84
C PHE A 161 4.93 -1.18 15.59
N CYS A 162 6.12 -0.69 15.22
CA CYS A 162 6.88 -1.19 14.08
C CYS A 162 7.23 -2.68 14.23
N VAL A 163 7.61 -3.12 15.43
CA VAL A 163 7.86 -4.54 15.72
C VAL A 163 6.60 -5.37 15.53
N VAL A 164 5.47 -4.96 16.10
CA VAL A 164 4.19 -5.67 15.95
C VAL A 164 3.75 -5.67 14.48
N TYR A 165 3.85 -4.53 13.81
CA TYR A 165 3.52 -4.40 12.39
C TYR A 165 4.37 -5.35 11.53
N PHE A 166 5.68 -5.39 11.75
CA PHE A 166 6.59 -6.28 11.02
C PHE A 166 6.22 -7.76 11.20
N PHE A 167 6.02 -8.20 12.45
CA PHE A 167 5.67 -9.60 12.70
C PHE A 167 4.29 -9.96 12.16
N ALA A 168 3.29 -9.08 12.33
CA ALA A 168 1.94 -9.30 11.81
C ALA A 168 1.93 -9.38 10.27
N THR A 169 2.54 -8.42 9.59
CA THR A 169 2.61 -8.41 8.13
C THR A 169 3.45 -9.58 7.60
N SER A 170 4.54 -9.94 8.25
CA SER A 170 5.36 -11.08 7.85
C SER A 170 4.63 -12.40 8.06
N TRP A 171 3.90 -12.55 9.17
CA TRP A 171 3.07 -13.74 9.40
C TRP A 171 2.01 -13.90 8.31
N ILE A 172 1.26 -12.85 8.00
CA ILE A 172 0.24 -12.87 6.92
C ILE A 172 0.89 -13.21 5.59
N THR A 173 2.00 -12.56 5.26
CA THR A 173 2.72 -12.75 4.00
C THR A 173 3.22 -14.18 3.82
N LEU A 174 3.82 -14.76 4.87
CA LEU A 174 4.32 -16.12 4.84
C LEU A 174 3.17 -17.15 4.83
N SER A 175 2.11 -16.90 5.58
CA SER A 175 0.90 -17.74 5.54
C SER A 175 0.28 -17.75 4.15
N LYS A 176 0.21 -16.58 3.49
CA LYS A 176 -0.25 -16.46 2.10
C LYS A 176 0.66 -17.23 1.14
N LEU A 177 1.98 -17.16 1.31
CA LEU A 177 2.93 -17.93 0.50
C LEU A 177 2.71 -19.44 0.66
N HIS A 178 2.56 -19.93 1.90
CA HIS A 178 2.32 -21.36 2.18
C HIS A 178 0.96 -21.86 1.72
N ALA A 179 -0.04 -20.97 1.69
CA ALA A 179 -1.38 -21.28 1.18
C ALA A 179 -1.49 -21.10 -0.34
N PHE A 180 -0.39 -20.92 -1.07
CA PHE A 180 -0.39 -20.65 -2.52
C PHE A 180 -1.30 -19.47 -2.91
N GLY A 181 -1.53 -18.52 -1.99
CA GLY A 181 -2.43 -17.38 -2.17
C GLY A 181 -1.85 -16.24 -3.00
N TYR A 182 -0.59 -16.34 -3.43
CA TYR A 182 -0.02 -15.44 -4.42
C TYR A 182 -0.29 -15.96 -5.84
N VAL A 183 -0.42 -15.01 -6.77
CA VAL A 183 -0.33 -15.33 -8.19
C VAL A 183 1.01 -16.01 -8.49
N GLY A 184 2.04 -15.65 -7.73
CA GLY A 184 3.30 -16.37 -7.61
C GLY A 184 4.31 -16.10 -8.71
N GLN A 185 3.93 -15.30 -9.71
CA GLN A 185 4.74 -15.10 -10.90
C GLN A 185 5.91 -14.15 -10.64
N ASP A 186 5.65 -12.97 -10.05
CA ASP A 186 6.69 -11.97 -9.79
C ASP A 186 7.69 -12.47 -8.73
N ILE A 187 7.19 -13.06 -7.64
CA ILE A 187 8.07 -13.57 -6.59
C ILE A 187 8.94 -14.73 -7.09
N ALA A 188 8.41 -15.62 -7.93
CA ALA A 188 9.18 -16.71 -8.51
C ALA A 188 10.24 -16.18 -9.49
N TYR A 189 9.86 -15.22 -10.32
CA TYR A 189 10.76 -14.54 -11.25
C TYR A 189 11.98 -13.94 -10.53
N PHE A 190 11.75 -13.12 -9.52
CA PHE A 190 12.86 -12.50 -8.78
C PHE A 190 13.64 -13.51 -7.92
N THR A 191 12.99 -14.57 -7.44
CA THR A 191 13.70 -15.67 -6.75
C THR A 191 14.65 -16.38 -7.71
N GLN A 192 14.20 -16.67 -8.95
CA GLN A 192 15.04 -17.24 -9.99
C GLN A 192 16.17 -16.29 -10.38
N CYS A 193 15.92 -14.99 -10.55
CA CYS A 193 16.97 -13.99 -10.83
C CYS A 193 18.09 -14.00 -9.77
N LEU A 194 17.75 -14.13 -8.48
CA LEU A 194 18.75 -14.23 -7.43
C LEU A 194 19.49 -15.57 -7.47
N TYR A 195 18.78 -16.66 -7.72
CA TYR A 195 19.37 -17.99 -7.85
C TYR A 195 20.38 -18.03 -8.99
N THR A 196 19.99 -17.61 -10.18
CA THR A 196 20.87 -17.61 -11.38
C THR A 196 22.04 -16.65 -11.26
N THR A 197 21.88 -15.52 -10.54
CA THR A 197 23.00 -14.61 -10.23
C THR A 197 24.09 -15.31 -9.44
N LEU A 198 23.72 -16.16 -8.46
CA LEU A 198 24.68 -16.95 -7.70
C LEU A 198 25.34 -18.06 -8.53
N HIS A 199 24.80 -18.39 -9.71
CA HIS A 199 25.33 -19.39 -10.63
C HIS A 199 25.98 -18.76 -11.88
N GLY A 200 26.27 -17.43 -11.85
CA GLY A 200 27.00 -16.73 -12.90
C GLY A 200 26.16 -16.05 -13.96
N HIS A 201 24.83 -16.09 -13.86
CA HIS A 201 23.91 -15.46 -14.81
C HIS A 201 23.18 -14.27 -14.17
N LEU A 202 23.72 -13.05 -14.36
CA LEU A 202 23.26 -11.82 -13.70
C LEU A 202 21.77 -11.57 -13.89
N PHE A 203 20.98 -11.73 -12.83
CA PHE A 203 19.53 -11.53 -12.77
C PHE A 203 18.78 -12.13 -13.96
N TYR A 204 19.18 -13.34 -14.38
CA TYR A 204 18.54 -14.06 -15.46
C TYR A 204 17.27 -14.78 -14.97
N SER A 205 16.25 -14.80 -15.80
CA SER A 205 15.08 -15.68 -15.64
C SER A 205 14.54 -16.05 -17.01
N ASN A 206 14.44 -17.35 -17.29
CA ASN A 206 13.79 -17.81 -18.53
C ASN A 206 12.27 -17.65 -18.47
N MET A 207 11.69 -17.50 -17.28
CA MET A 207 10.24 -17.49 -17.06
C MET A 207 9.50 -16.38 -17.81
N TYR A 208 10.11 -15.19 -17.89
CA TYR A 208 9.52 -14.03 -18.56
C TYR A 208 10.21 -13.62 -19.84
N HIS A 209 11.49 -13.94 -19.98
CA HIS A 209 12.28 -13.39 -21.07
C HIS A 209 11.72 -13.80 -22.44
N ASP A 210 11.40 -15.07 -22.63
CA ASP A 210 10.81 -15.56 -23.87
C ASP A 210 9.39 -15.01 -24.11
N LEU A 211 8.59 -14.91 -23.06
CA LEU A 211 7.19 -14.51 -23.16
C LEU A 211 7.01 -13.00 -23.40
N LEU A 212 7.87 -12.17 -22.80
CA LEU A 212 7.73 -10.71 -22.86
C LEU A 212 8.45 -10.07 -24.03
N TYR A 213 9.59 -10.63 -24.42
CA TYR A 213 10.46 -9.98 -25.40
C TYR A 213 10.43 -10.66 -26.77
N GLY A 214 9.84 -11.86 -26.89
CA GLY A 214 9.83 -12.66 -28.12
C GLY A 214 11.25 -13.05 -28.61
N LYS A 215 12.26 -12.81 -27.78
CA LYS A 215 13.68 -13.14 -27.98
C LYS A 215 14.33 -13.41 -26.63
N PRO A 216 15.30 -14.30 -26.53
CA PRO A 216 16.04 -14.50 -25.31
C PRO A 216 16.79 -13.22 -24.92
N VAL A 217 16.54 -12.72 -23.72
CA VAL A 217 17.33 -11.65 -23.09
C VAL A 217 18.10 -12.23 -21.91
N THR A 218 19.26 -11.67 -21.63
CA THR A 218 20.22 -12.31 -20.72
C THR A 218 20.11 -11.83 -19.27
N SER A 219 19.25 -10.85 -18.99
CA SER A 219 19.08 -10.29 -17.64
C SER A 219 17.76 -9.52 -17.50
N ASP A 220 17.23 -9.45 -16.27
CA ASP A 220 16.14 -8.54 -15.88
C ASP A 220 16.46 -7.06 -16.17
N LEU A 221 17.75 -6.71 -16.20
CA LEU A 221 18.20 -5.37 -16.55
C LEU A 221 17.85 -4.95 -17.99
N ALA A 222 17.33 -5.85 -18.81
CA ALA A 222 16.71 -5.53 -20.10
C ALA A 222 15.37 -4.79 -19.95
N GLY A 223 14.62 -5.10 -18.89
CA GLY A 223 13.29 -4.53 -18.61
C GLY A 223 13.31 -3.34 -17.69
N HIS A 224 14.09 -3.45 -16.63
CA HIS A 224 14.18 -2.45 -15.57
C HIS A 224 15.61 -2.33 -15.04
N ASN A 225 16.04 -1.11 -14.74
CA ASN A 225 17.31 -0.87 -14.06
C ASN A 225 17.15 -1.09 -12.56
N GLN A 226 17.10 -2.37 -12.12
CA GLN A 226 16.81 -2.80 -10.75
C GLN A 226 18.06 -3.29 -10.01
N LEU A 227 19.12 -2.47 -9.98
CA LEU A 227 20.36 -2.79 -9.26
C LEU A 227 20.14 -3.03 -7.75
N VAL A 228 19.01 -2.59 -7.20
CA VAL A 228 18.60 -2.88 -5.82
C VAL A 228 18.50 -4.38 -5.53
N LEU A 229 18.38 -5.23 -6.53
CA LEU A 229 18.37 -6.69 -6.35
C LEU A 229 19.64 -7.22 -5.69
N PHE A 230 20.77 -6.52 -5.84
CA PHE A 230 21.99 -6.86 -5.10
C PHE A 230 21.82 -6.79 -3.58
N VAL A 231 20.91 -5.96 -3.07
CA VAL A 231 20.62 -5.86 -1.62
C VAL A 231 20.05 -7.17 -1.08
N PHE A 232 19.34 -7.94 -1.91
CA PHE A 232 18.76 -9.22 -1.49
C PHE A 232 19.76 -10.37 -1.44
N LEU A 233 20.85 -10.33 -2.22
CA LEU A 233 21.81 -11.44 -2.34
C LEU A 233 22.39 -11.91 -0.99
N PRO A 234 22.84 -11.02 -0.08
CA PRO A 234 23.38 -11.48 1.21
C PRO A 234 22.35 -12.25 2.03
N PHE A 235 21.10 -11.80 2.04
CA PHE A 235 20.01 -12.47 2.76
C PHE A 235 19.60 -13.77 2.07
N TYR A 236 19.59 -13.78 0.75
CA TYR A 236 19.28 -14.95 -0.05
C TYR A 236 20.34 -16.05 0.07
N LEU A 237 21.61 -15.69 0.23
CA LEU A 237 22.67 -16.64 0.54
C LEU A 237 22.45 -17.37 1.87
N LEU A 238 21.87 -16.68 2.86
CA LEU A 238 21.55 -17.28 4.17
C LEU A 238 20.34 -18.23 4.08
N HIS A 239 19.35 -17.87 3.27
CA HIS A 239 18.13 -18.68 3.10
C HIS A 239 17.60 -18.54 1.67
N LYS A 240 17.94 -19.51 0.81
CA LYS A 240 17.57 -19.54 -0.61
C LYS A 240 16.10 -19.87 -0.79
N SER A 241 15.23 -18.87 -0.57
CA SER A 241 13.78 -19.05 -0.62
C SER A 241 13.06 -17.76 -1.03
N ALA A 242 11.91 -17.90 -1.67
CA ALA A 242 10.98 -16.80 -1.96
C ALA A 242 10.58 -16.03 -0.69
N SER A 243 10.48 -16.69 0.47
CA SER A 243 10.19 -16.07 1.77
C SER A 243 11.21 -15.00 2.16
N THR A 244 12.47 -15.15 1.78
CA THR A 244 13.53 -14.16 2.06
C THR A 244 13.23 -12.82 1.40
N LEU A 245 12.78 -12.83 0.15
CA LEU A 245 12.42 -11.60 -0.57
C LEU A 245 11.29 -10.86 0.14
N LEU A 246 10.27 -11.60 0.59
CA LEU A 246 9.11 -11.04 1.29
C LEU A 246 9.48 -10.44 2.64
N ILE A 247 10.32 -11.13 3.43
CA ILE A 247 10.77 -10.66 4.74
C ILE A 247 11.62 -9.39 4.60
N VAL A 248 12.60 -9.39 3.68
CA VAL A 248 13.47 -8.22 3.44
C VAL A 248 12.62 -7.03 2.98
N ARG A 249 11.69 -7.22 2.07
CA ARG A 249 10.73 -6.18 1.67
C ARG A 249 9.97 -5.62 2.87
N ASN A 250 9.42 -6.47 3.74
CA ASN A 250 8.66 -6.04 4.92
C ASN A 250 9.52 -5.22 5.89
N ILE A 251 10.82 -5.55 6.03
CA ILE A 251 11.78 -4.73 6.78
C ILE A 251 11.89 -3.34 6.17
N PHE A 252 12.08 -3.22 4.86
CA PHE A 252 12.21 -1.91 4.20
C PHE A 252 10.94 -1.07 4.32
N VAL A 253 9.76 -1.68 4.21
CA VAL A 253 8.49 -0.97 4.37
C VAL A 253 8.31 -0.45 5.79
N VAL A 254 8.55 -1.26 6.82
CA VAL A 254 8.38 -0.81 8.20
C VAL A 254 9.41 0.25 8.59
N LEU A 255 10.63 0.18 8.06
CA LEU A 255 11.68 1.18 8.29
C LEU A 255 11.31 2.57 7.75
N CYS A 256 10.37 2.69 6.81
CA CYS A 256 9.84 3.98 6.34
C CYS A 256 9.23 4.82 7.47
N ALA A 257 8.74 4.20 8.54
CA ALA A 257 8.25 4.93 9.71
C ALA A 257 9.29 5.86 10.33
N TRP A 258 10.57 5.50 10.26
CA TRP A 258 11.65 6.30 10.84
C TRP A 258 11.82 7.65 10.16
N PRO A 259 12.11 7.77 8.85
CA PRO A 259 12.23 9.06 8.19
C PRO A 259 10.92 9.84 8.20
N VAL A 260 9.75 9.19 8.15
CA VAL A 260 8.46 9.88 8.32
C VAL A 260 8.35 10.52 9.70
N TYR A 261 8.72 9.81 10.77
CA TYR A 261 8.78 10.37 12.12
C TYR A 261 9.73 11.55 12.21
N LEU A 262 10.93 11.46 11.63
CA LEU A 262 11.91 12.55 11.63
C LEU A 262 11.38 13.79 10.89
N ILE A 263 10.75 13.62 9.72
CA ILE A 263 10.11 14.72 8.97
C ILE A 263 8.99 15.35 9.80
N ALA A 264 8.11 14.53 10.38
CA ALA A 264 6.99 15.00 11.19
C ALA A 264 7.45 15.74 12.45
N ARG A 265 8.56 15.30 13.08
CA ARG A 265 9.15 15.96 14.27
C ARG A 265 9.57 17.40 14.07
N ARG A 266 9.75 17.82 12.83
CA ARG A 266 10.09 19.21 12.51
C ARG A 266 8.94 20.20 12.80
N VAL A 267 7.71 19.71 12.76
CA VAL A 267 6.49 20.53 12.87
C VAL A 267 5.54 20.06 13.96
N LEU A 268 5.72 18.86 14.48
CA LEU A 268 4.82 18.20 15.43
C LEU A 268 5.54 17.84 16.73
N SER A 269 4.75 17.69 17.80
CA SER A 269 5.21 17.10 19.06
C SER A 269 5.65 15.64 18.84
N PRO A 270 6.47 15.05 19.72
CA PRO A 270 6.93 13.65 19.57
C PRO A 270 5.81 12.64 19.38
N TRP A 271 4.72 12.80 20.12
CA TRP A 271 3.57 11.90 20.06
C TRP A 271 2.80 12.03 18.75
N LEU A 272 2.54 13.24 18.30
CA LEU A 272 1.86 13.46 17.03
C LEU A 272 2.70 13.00 15.84
N ALA A 273 4.02 13.14 15.92
CA ALA A 273 4.93 12.63 14.91
C ALA A 273 4.91 11.09 14.85
N ALA A 274 4.84 10.41 16.02
CA ALA A 274 4.70 8.96 16.07
C ALA A 274 3.35 8.51 15.46
N VAL A 275 2.26 9.19 15.78
CA VAL A 275 0.93 8.91 15.18
C VAL A 275 0.95 9.13 13.67
N ALA A 276 1.60 10.17 13.17
CA ALA A 276 1.75 10.41 11.74
C ALA A 276 2.56 9.30 11.04
N ALA A 277 3.64 8.81 11.67
CA ALA A 277 4.42 7.70 11.14
C ALA A 277 3.61 6.38 11.11
N ILE A 278 2.82 6.12 12.14
CA ILE A 278 1.86 4.99 12.18
C ILE A 278 0.82 5.14 11.04
N ALA A 279 0.25 6.34 10.88
CA ALA A 279 -0.72 6.61 9.83
C ALA A 279 -0.13 6.33 8.43
N PHE A 280 1.14 6.69 8.18
CA PHE A 280 1.82 6.38 6.93
C PHE A 280 1.88 4.88 6.64
N LEU A 281 2.28 4.06 7.63
CA LEU A 281 2.34 2.60 7.46
C LEU A 281 0.97 1.96 7.20
N LEU A 282 -0.11 2.62 7.65
CA LEU A 282 -1.48 2.17 7.49
C LEU A 282 -2.17 2.71 6.23
N VAL A 283 -1.54 3.60 5.46
CA VAL A 283 -2.06 4.00 4.14
C VAL A 283 -2.11 2.78 3.22
N PRO A 284 -3.23 2.53 2.49
CA PRO A 284 -3.36 1.33 1.65
C PRO A 284 -2.18 1.09 0.73
N ALA A 285 -1.75 2.12 -0.02
CA ALA A 285 -0.64 2.00 -0.95
C ALA A 285 0.71 1.61 -0.29
N VAL A 286 0.88 1.84 1.01
CA VAL A 286 2.05 1.42 1.80
C VAL A 286 1.84 0.02 2.36
N LEU A 287 0.71 -0.22 3.04
CA LEU A 287 0.42 -1.51 3.67
C LEU A 287 0.37 -2.64 2.63
N TYR A 288 -0.20 -2.38 1.46
CA TYR A 288 -0.30 -3.36 0.38
C TYR A 288 1.06 -3.76 -0.21
N GLN A 289 2.13 -2.97 0.00
CA GLN A 289 3.48 -3.43 -0.37
C GLN A 289 3.84 -4.73 0.36
N ASN A 290 3.36 -4.91 1.59
CA ASN A 290 3.59 -6.15 2.34
C ASN A 290 2.76 -7.33 1.81
N PHE A 291 1.59 -7.08 1.19
CA PHE A 291 0.64 -8.15 0.80
C PHE A 291 0.63 -8.43 -0.70
N TYR A 292 1.17 -7.54 -1.52
CA TYR A 292 1.33 -7.75 -2.95
C TYR A 292 2.28 -8.93 -3.20
N ASP A 293 2.30 -9.50 -4.41
CA ASP A 293 3.34 -10.42 -4.86
C ASP A 293 4.72 -9.81 -4.59
N PHE A 294 5.72 -9.88 -5.32
CA PHE A 294 6.99 -9.20 -5.03
C PHE A 294 7.26 -8.12 -6.08
N ALA A 295 7.69 -6.93 -5.64
CA ALA A 295 8.18 -5.88 -6.53
C ALA A 295 9.34 -5.13 -5.87
N PRO A 296 10.53 -5.05 -6.50
CA PRO A 296 11.68 -4.28 -5.99
C PRO A 296 11.35 -2.81 -5.72
N LEU A 297 10.41 -2.23 -6.47
CA LEU A 297 9.95 -0.84 -6.30
C LEU A 297 9.48 -0.52 -4.87
N SER A 298 9.01 -1.53 -4.12
CA SER A 298 8.62 -1.36 -2.71
C SER A 298 9.76 -0.85 -1.81
N LEU A 299 11.02 -1.02 -2.22
CA LEU A 299 12.19 -0.54 -1.48
C LEU A 299 12.44 0.95 -1.69
N ALA A 300 11.88 1.58 -2.73
CA ALA A 300 12.16 2.97 -3.10
C ALA A 300 11.68 4.01 -2.07
N ALA A 301 10.60 3.70 -1.33
CA ALA A 301 10.03 4.64 -0.37
C ALA A 301 11.03 5.05 0.72
N LEU A 302 11.81 4.11 1.23
CA LEU A 302 12.77 4.36 2.31
C LEU A 302 13.85 5.38 1.93
N PRO A 303 14.62 5.19 0.84
CA PRO A 303 15.63 6.17 0.44
C PRO A 303 15.00 7.50 -0.03
N LEU A 304 13.82 7.52 -0.64
CA LEU A 304 13.15 8.77 -1.01
C LEU A 304 12.71 9.59 0.21
N LEU A 305 12.20 8.94 1.26
CA LEU A 305 11.85 9.59 2.52
C LEU A 305 13.09 10.13 3.23
N PHE A 306 14.20 9.39 3.24
CA PHE A 306 15.47 9.91 3.76
C PHE A 306 16.03 11.04 2.91
N ALA A 307 15.93 10.96 1.58
CA ALA A 307 16.31 12.06 0.71
C ALA A 307 15.52 13.33 1.05
N LEU A 308 14.20 13.22 1.21
CA LEU A 308 13.37 14.35 1.63
C LEU A 308 13.75 14.86 3.04
N TYR A 309 13.99 13.97 4.00
CA TYR A 309 14.43 14.37 5.33
C TYR A 309 15.75 15.15 5.29
N PHE A 310 16.79 14.63 4.63
CA PHE A 310 18.08 15.31 4.51
C PHE A 310 18.00 16.59 3.66
N PHE A 311 17.10 16.61 2.68
CA PHE A 311 16.77 17.83 1.95
C PHE A 311 16.24 18.91 2.92
N LEU A 312 15.31 18.57 3.79
CA LEU A 312 14.75 19.49 4.79
C LEU A 312 15.79 19.93 5.83
N GLU A 313 16.65 19.02 6.28
CA GLU A 313 17.76 19.29 7.20
C GLU A 313 18.92 20.07 6.57
N ARG A 314 18.88 20.33 5.25
CA ARG A 314 19.97 20.95 4.49
C ARG A 314 21.30 20.16 4.57
N SER A 315 21.23 18.86 4.79
CA SER A 315 22.36 17.95 4.88
C SER A 315 22.68 17.36 3.51
N PHE A 316 23.54 18.06 2.73
CA PHE A 316 23.71 17.77 1.31
C PHE A 316 24.34 16.39 1.00
N LYS A 317 25.39 16.00 1.72
CA LYS A 317 26.06 14.69 1.45
C LYS A 317 25.13 13.49 1.68
N PRO A 318 24.47 13.34 2.86
CA PRO A 318 23.50 12.24 3.04
C PRO A 318 22.32 12.33 2.08
N TYR A 319 21.91 13.54 1.67
CA TYR A 319 20.89 13.73 0.64
C TYR A 319 21.29 13.06 -0.67
N LEU A 320 22.52 13.29 -1.17
CA LEU A 320 23.00 12.68 -2.40
C LEU A 320 23.10 11.15 -2.29
N ILE A 321 23.55 10.62 -1.14
CA ILE A 321 23.59 9.17 -0.90
C ILE A 321 22.18 8.59 -0.98
N ALA A 322 21.20 9.24 -0.36
CA ALA A 322 19.82 8.78 -0.40
C ALA A 322 19.22 8.83 -1.81
N LEU A 323 19.56 9.86 -2.62
CA LEU A 323 19.16 9.93 -4.03
C LEU A 323 19.79 8.79 -4.85
N LEU A 324 21.07 8.48 -4.63
CA LEU A 324 21.73 7.35 -5.30
C LEU A 324 21.04 6.03 -4.93
N CYS A 325 20.79 5.78 -3.64
CA CYS A 325 20.08 4.58 -3.19
C CYS A 325 18.67 4.48 -3.82
N ALA A 326 17.97 5.60 -3.99
CA ALA A 326 16.69 5.61 -4.67
C ALA A 326 16.85 5.20 -6.15
N GLN A 327 17.78 5.80 -6.88
CA GLN A 327 17.98 5.52 -8.30
C GLN A 327 18.37 4.06 -8.60
N LEU A 328 19.03 3.37 -7.66
CA LEU A 328 19.37 1.95 -7.80
C LEU A 328 18.12 1.03 -7.78
N VAL A 329 16.95 1.54 -7.37
CA VAL A 329 15.75 0.72 -7.27
C VAL A 329 15.07 0.52 -8.63
N ARG A 330 14.89 1.60 -9.39
CA ARG A 330 14.30 1.54 -10.75
C ARG A 330 14.57 2.85 -11.51
N GLU A 331 14.66 2.76 -12.84
CA GLU A 331 14.98 3.87 -13.74
C GLU A 331 14.00 5.05 -13.66
N ASP A 332 12.71 4.80 -13.42
CA ASP A 332 11.67 5.85 -13.36
C ASP A 332 11.79 6.76 -12.14
N LEU A 333 12.61 6.39 -11.14
CA LEU A 333 12.88 7.27 -9.99
C LEU A 333 13.65 8.53 -10.36
N VAL A 334 14.10 8.65 -11.62
CA VAL A 334 14.62 9.92 -12.18
C VAL A 334 13.61 11.06 -12.02
N PHE A 335 12.31 10.80 -12.14
CA PHE A 335 11.28 11.84 -11.96
C PHE A 335 11.24 12.36 -10.52
N ALA A 336 11.41 11.50 -9.52
CA ALA A 336 11.45 11.92 -8.13
C ALA A 336 12.72 12.72 -7.81
N VAL A 337 13.88 12.25 -8.28
CA VAL A 337 15.17 12.91 -8.07
C VAL A 337 15.21 14.27 -8.78
N PHE A 338 14.74 14.34 -10.02
CA PHE A 338 14.61 15.58 -10.78
C PHE A 338 13.62 16.54 -10.08
N GLY A 339 12.47 16.01 -9.65
CA GLY A 339 11.44 16.77 -8.91
C GLY A 339 11.96 17.37 -7.61
N LEU A 340 12.83 16.67 -6.87
CA LEU A 340 13.50 17.23 -5.68
C LEU A 340 14.46 18.37 -6.04
N GLY A 341 15.14 18.29 -7.20
CA GLY A 341 15.92 19.39 -7.75
C GLY A 341 15.05 20.62 -8.08
N LEU A 342 13.88 20.40 -8.70
CA LEU A 342 12.92 21.48 -8.97
C LEU A 342 12.31 22.05 -7.67
N LEU A 343 12.06 21.23 -6.66
CA LEU A 343 11.62 21.69 -5.35
C LEU A 343 12.69 22.59 -4.67
N ALA A 344 13.98 22.27 -4.87
CA ALA A 344 15.09 23.12 -4.41
C ALA A 344 15.09 24.48 -5.13
N LEU A 345 14.82 24.50 -6.44
CA LEU A 345 14.66 25.73 -7.23
C LEU A 345 13.49 26.57 -6.71
N TRP A 346 12.34 25.94 -6.49
CA TRP A 346 11.16 26.61 -5.91
C TRP A 346 11.46 27.23 -4.54
N GLN A 347 12.25 26.53 -3.71
CA GLN A 347 12.68 27.02 -2.39
C GLN A 347 13.86 28.00 -2.46
N ARG A 348 14.31 28.42 -3.65
CA ARG A 348 15.45 29.32 -3.86
C ARG A 348 16.72 28.86 -3.15
N ARG A 349 17.00 27.55 -3.17
CA ARG A 349 18.23 26.98 -2.61
C ARG A 349 19.43 27.28 -3.51
N SER A 350 20.65 27.10 -2.98
CA SER A 350 21.86 27.26 -3.77
C SER A 350 21.92 26.31 -4.97
N LEU A 351 22.61 26.73 -6.04
CA LEU A 351 22.65 26.03 -7.34
C LEU A 351 23.00 24.52 -7.22
N ARG A 352 23.88 24.15 -6.28
CA ARG A 352 24.23 22.73 -6.05
C ARG A 352 23.03 21.84 -5.70
N TRP A 353 22.01 22.38 -5.00
CA TRP A 353 20.80 21.63 -4.64
C TRP A 353 19.85 21.44 -5.82
N VAL A 354 20.01 22.26 -6.86
CA VAL A 354 19.23 22.20 -8.09
C VAL A 354 19.98 21.42 -9.16
N ALA A 355 21.19 21.89 -9.51
CA ALA A 355 21.92 21.37 -10.66
C ALA A 355 22.37 19.92 -10.47
N ILE A 356 22.88 19.55 -9.28
CA ILE A 356 23.42 18.20 -9.07
C ILE A 356 22.33 17.13 -9.14
N PRO A 357 21.18 17.23 -8.42
CA PRO A 357 20.11 16.23 -8.57
C PRO A 357 19.52 16.18 -9.97
N CYS A 358 19.31 17.34 -10.62
CA CYS A 358 18.79 17.35 -12.00
C CYS A 358 19.77 16.73 -12.99
N ALA A 359 21.06 17.05 -12.92
CA ALA A 359 22.07 16.45 -13.76
C ALA A 359 22.20 14.93 -13.50
N PHE A 360 22.18 14.54 -12.23
CA PHE A 360 22.23 13.12 -11.84
C PHE A 360 21.03 12.34 -12.40
N ALA A 361 19.81 12.87 -12.29
CA ALA A 361 18.62 12.26 -12.85
C ALA A 361 18.72 12.10 -14.38
N LEU A 362 19.16 13.16 -15.10
CA LEU A 362 19.31 13.13 -16.56
C LEU A 362 20.40 12.14 -17.00
N LEU A 363 21.56 12.13 -16.33
CA LEU A 363 22.63 11.19 -16.60
C LEU A 363 22.22 9.75 -16.34
N TRP A 364 21.45 9.50 -15.26
CA TRP A 364 20.93 8.18 -14.94
C TRP A 364 19.90 7.70 -15.96
N ALA A 365 19.01 8.59 -16.40
CA ALA A 365 18.07 8.32 -17.47
C ALA A 365 18.81 7.97 -18.77
N PHE A 366 19.81 8.78 -19.15
CA PHE A 366 20.64 8.52 -20.31
C PHE A 366 21.36 7.15 -20.22
N PHE A 367 21.99 6.87 -19.06
CA PHE A 367 22.65 5.59 -18.82
C PHE A 367 21.67 4.41 -18.96
N SER A 368 20.49 4.49 -18.33
CA SER A 368 19.51 3.41 -18.38
C SER A 368 18.98 3.17 -19.81
N TRP A 369 18.56 4.25 -20.49
CA TRP A 369 17.88 4.13 -21.79
C TRP A 369 18.81 4.01 -23.00
N LYS A 370 20.05 4.52 -22.93
CA LYS A 370 20.98 4.53 -24.06
C LYS A 370 22.13 3.54 -23.92
N ILE A 371 22.41 3.05 -22.71
CA ILE A 371 23.52 2.12 -22.46
C ILE A 371 22.98 0.79 -21.94
N LEU A 372 22.32 0.80 -20.78
CA LEU A 372 21.97 -0.43 -20.07
C LEU A 372 20.92 -1.25 -20.83
N PHE A 373 19.78 -0.65 -21.16
CA PHE A 373 18.71 -1.37 -21.86
C PHE A 373 19.14 -1.87 -23.24
N PRO A 374 19.74 -1.08 -24.14
CA PRO A 374 20.21 -1.61 -25.43
C PRO A 374 21.20 -2.77 -25.31
N TYR A 375 22.08 -2.72 -24.30
CA TYR A 375 23.05 -3.78 -24.04
C TYR A 375 22.37 -5.13 -23.73
N PHE A 376 21.36 -5.14 -22.83
CA PHE A 376 20.67 -6.37 -22.43
C PHE A 376 19.52 -6.77 -23.37
N LEU A 377 18.84 -5.81 -24.00
CA LEU A 377 17.73 -6.09 -24.92
C LEU A 377 18.17 -6.72 -26.24
N GLN A 378 19.40 -6.44 -26.72
CA GLN A 378 19.92 -6.99 -27.95
C GLN A 378 18.96 -6.85 -29.16
N GLY A 379 18.26 -5.71 -29.22
CA GLY A 379 17.30 -5.40 -30.28
C GLY A 379 15.85 -5.86 -29.99
N ALA A 380 15.57 -6.41 -28.83
CA ALA A 380 14.19 -6.63 -28.38
C ALA A 380 13.51 -5.30 -27.97
N THR A 381 12.18 -5.28 -27.97
CA THR A 381 11.40 -4.11 -27.54
C THR A 381 11.21 -4.17 -26.03
N PRO A 382 11.41 -3.06 -25.28
CA PRO A 382 11.12 -3.02 -23.85
C PRO A 382 9.66 -3.37 -23.56
N ALA A 383 9.42 -4.33 -22.65
CA ALA A 383 8.07 -4.80 -22.33
C ALA A 383 7.15 -3.67 -21.83
N VAL A 384 7.71 -2.69 -21.11
CA VAL A 384 6.95 -1.52 -20.60
C VAL A 384 6.34 -0.67 -21.72
N ALA A 385 6.90 -0.71 -22.93
CA ALA A 385 6.36 0.04 -24.06
C ALA A 385 4.95 -0.42 -24.46
N SER A 386 4.60 -1.68 -24.24
CA SER A 386 3.27 -2.23 -24.51
C SER A 386 2.18 -1.56 -23.65
N CYS A 387 2.51 -1.12 -22.43
CA CYS A 387 1.57 -0.46 -21.52
C CYS A 387 1.02 0.87 -22.10
N PHE A 388 1.77 1.50 -22.99
CA PHE A 388 1.44 2.81 -23.56
C PHE A 388 1.18 2.77 -25.07
N SER A 389 1.26 1.61 -25.70
CA SER A 389 1.16 1.45 -27.17
C SER A 389 -0.15 1.98 -27.76
N TYR A 390 -1.24 1.98 -26.98
CA TYR A 390 -2.55 2.51 -27.39
C TYR A 390 -2.56 4.05 -27.51
N LEU A 391 -1.58 4.73 -26.91
CA LEU A 391 -1.45 6.20 -26.99
C LEU A 391 -0.70 6.65 -28.24
N GLY A 392 0.07 5.77 -28.88
CA GLY A 392 0.89 6.06 -30.05
C GLY A 392 2.26 5.38 -29.98
N SER A 393 2.98 5.43 -31.09
CA SER A 393 4.31 4.82 -31.25
C SER A 393 5.46 5.74 -30.82
N THR A 394 5.20 7.04 -30.73
CA THR A 394 6.20 8.05 -30.34
C THR A 394 5.69 8.92 -29.19
N PRO A 395 6.57 9.49 -28.34
CA PRO A 395 6.15 10.41 -27.27
C PRO A 395 5.34 11.61 -27.77
N GLY A 396 5.63 12.10 -28.98
CA GLY A 396 4.90 13.20 -29.61
C GLY A 396 3.45 12.81 -29.99
N GLU A 397 3.27 11.60 -30.54
CA GLU A 397 1.94 11.04 -30.82
C GLU A 397 1.16 10.80 -29.53
N MET A 398 1.79 10.22 -28.50
CA MET A 398 1.18 10.00 -27.20
C MET A 398 0.65 11.31 -26.61
N LEU A 399 1.48 12.36 -26.61
CA LEU A 399 1.08 13.68 -26.12
C LEU A 399 -0.07 14.26 -26.94
N ARG A 400 0.00 14.17 -28.27
CA ARG A 400 -1.06 14.65 -29.15
C ARG A 400 -2.38 13.92 -28.86
N ASN A 401 -2.35 12.60 -28.74
CA ASN A 401 -3.54 11.79 -28.48
C ASN A 401 -4.15 12.11 -27.11
N ILE A 402 -3.35 12.31 -26.07
CA ILE A 402 -3.84 12.73 -24.74
C ILE A 402 -4.53 14.10 -24.82
N VAL A 403 -3.94 15.06 -25.55
CA VAL A 403 -4.50 16.42 -25.70
C VAL A 403 -5.80 16.40 -26.50
N HIS A 404 -5.88 15.59 -27.58
CA HIS A 404 -7.09 15.49 -28.39
C HIS A 404 -8.19 14.62 -27.75
N HIS A 405 -7.82 13.69 -26.88
CA HIS A 405 -8.75 12.77 -26.20
C HIS A 405 -8.59 12.83 -24.69
N PRO A 406 -8.90 13.97 -24.02
CA PRO A 406 -8.74 14.12 -22.56
C PRO A 406 -9.61 13.16 -21.75
N GLY A 407 -10.65 12.57 -22.37
CA GLY A 407 -11.45 11.50 -21.76
C GLY A 407 -10.63 10.27 -21.35
N LEU A 408 -9.47 10.03 -21.97
CA LEU A 408 -8.54 8.98 -21.58
C LEU A 408 -8.04 9.12 -20.12
N LEU A 409 -7.96 10.34 -19.61
CA LEU A 409 -7.56 10.63 -18.23
C LEU A 409 -8.72 10.46 -17.24
N LEU A 410 -9.97 10.54 -17.71
CA LEU A 410 -11.20 10.62 -16.90
C LEU A 410 -12.03 9.33 -16.97
N THR A 411 -11.39 8.18 -17.22
CA THR A 411 -12.09 6.90 -17.15
C THR A 411 -12.61 6.65 -15.72
N HIS A 412 -13.66 5.87 -15.56
CA HIS A 412 -14.19 5.52 -14.23
C HIS A 412 -13.11 4.95 -13.31
N LYS A 413 -12.24 4.10 -13.84
CA LYS A 413 -11.10 3.51 -13.14
C LYS A 413 -10.10 4.57 -12.66
N ASN A 414 -9.73 5.52 -13.52
CA ASN A 414 -8.77 6.58 -13.19
C ASN A 414 -9.32 7.55 -12.14
N VAL A 415 -10.61 7.89 -12.25
CA VAL A 415 -11.32 8.70 -11.24
C VAL A 415 -11.37 7.96 -9.90
N LEU A 416 -11.69 6.66 -9.91
CA LEU A 416 -11.71 5.84 -8.70
C LEU A 416 -10.32 5.73 -8.06
N TYR A 417 -9.29 5.48 -8.86
CA TYR A 417 -7.89 5.45 -8.41
C TYR A 417 -7.49 6.76 -7.73
N THR A 418 -7.70 7.88 -8.40
CA THR A 418 -7.36 9.21 -7.88
C THR A 418 -8.13 9.51 -6.59
N LYS A 419 -9.44 9.18 -6.57
CA LYS A 419 -10.27 9.32 -5.37
C LYS A 419 -9.71 8.49 -4.21
N GLN A 420 -9.40 7.23 -4.40
CA GLN A 420 -8.85 6.35 -3.36
C GLN A 420 -7.50 6.87 -2.83
N MET A 421 -6.65 7.41 -3.71
CA MET A 421 -5.40 8.05 -3.30
C MET A 421 -5.67 9.25 -2.39
N VAL A 422 -6.57 10.15 -2.77
CA VAL A 422 -6.94 11.36 -2.00
C VAL A 422 -7.62 10.99 -0.67
N ASP A 423 -8.55 10.05 -0.68
CA ASP A 423 -9.27 9.57 0.51
C ASP A 423 -8.31 9.02 1.56
N SER A 424 -7.22 8.37 1.13
CA SER A 424 -6.20 7.78 2.02
C SER A 424 -5.48 8.80 2.90
N PHE A 425 -5.52 10.08 2.53
CA PHE A 425 -4.90 11.19 3.26
C PHE A 425 -5.92 12.11 3.95
N GLY A 426 -7.20 11.77 3.90
CA GLY A 426 -8.27 12.62 4.44
C GLY A 426 -8.54 13.86 3.59
N GLY A 427 -8.28 13.82 2.27
CA GLY A 427 -8.58 14.89 1.33
C GLY A 427 -7.34 15.60 0.76
N VAL A 428 -7.52 16.85 0.37
CA VAL A 428 -6.59 17.62 -0.47
C VAL A 428 -5.56 18.47 0.29
N LEU A 429 -5.35 18.23 1.58
CA LEU A 429 -4.44 19.06 2.41
C LEU A 429 -3.00 19.10 1.85
N PHE A 430 -2.56 18.05 1.18
CA PHE A 430 -1.24 17.98 0.54
C PHE A 430 -1.01 19.10 -0.49
N LEU A 431 -2.06 19.64 -1.11
CA LEU A 431 -1.96 20.75 -2.08
C LEU A 431 -1.38 22.02 -1.48
N MET A 432 -1.41 22.15 -0.15
CA MET A 432 -0.83 23.32 0.53
C MET A 432 0.72 23.34 0.50
N ASN A 433 1.38 22.25 0.10
CA ASN A 433 2.85 22.21 0.00
C ASN A 433 3.28 21.65 -1.37
N PRO A 434 4.19 22.31 -2.11
CA PRO A 434 4.55 21.93 -3.48
C PRO A 434 5.23 20.55 -3.62
N ALA A 435 5.61 19.89 -2.54
CA ALA A 435 6.19 18.53 -2.59
C ALA A 435 5.29 17.52 -3.32
N TRP A 436 3.96 17.70 -3.30
CA TRP A 436 3.03 16.83 -4.00
C TRP A 436 3.22 16.83 -5.52
N LEU A 437 3.77 17.92 -6.10
CA LEU A 437 4.01 18.01 -7.55
C LEU A 437 4.95 16.91 -8.04
N ILE A 438 5.82 16.38 -7.18
CA ILE A 438 6.70 15.24 -7.50
C ILE A 438 5.89 13.97 -7.74
N SER A 439 4.68 13.86 -7.21
CA SER A 439 3.78 12.71 -7.44
C SER A 439 3.14 12.73 -8.84
N VAL A 440 3.04 13.89 -9.48
CA VAL A 440 2.27 14.08 -10.72
C VAL A 440 2.74 13.17 -11.86
N PRO A 441 4.04 13.05 -12.18
CA PRO A 441 4.50 12.14 -13.23
C PRO A 441 4.10 10.68 -12.95
N TYR A 442 4.17 10.23 -11.69
CA TYR A 442 3.83 8.87 -11.32
C TYR A 442 2.32 8.60 -11.40
N VAL A 443 1.50 9.54 -10.96
CA VAL A 443 0.04 9.45 -11.11
C VAL A 443 -0.32 9.41 -12.59
N ALA A 444 0.33 10.22 -13.42
CA ALA A 444 0.11 10.24 -14.87
C ALA A 444 0.52 8.89 -15.51
N ILE A 445 1.70 8.35 -15.17
CA ILE A 445 2.16 7.03 -15.62
C ILE A 445 1.15 5.95 -15.21
N ASN A 446 0.67 5.98 -13.96
CA ASN A 446 -0.28 4.99 -13.48
C ASN A 446 -1.65 5.08 -14.19
N ILE A 447 -2.15 6.29 -14.44
CA ILE A 447 -3.41 6.54 -15.13
C ILE A 447 -3.32 6.10 -16.61
N LEU A 448 -2.17 6.31 -17.24
CA LEU A 448 -1.96 6.05 -18.65
C LEU A 448 -1.45 4.62 -18.95
N GLY A 449 -0.98 3.87 -17.94
CA GLY A 449 -0.44 2.53 -18.13
C GLY A 449 -1.53 1.45 -18.21
N GLU A 450 -2.32 1.45 -19.29
CA GLU A 450 -3.45 0.53 -19.49
C GLU A 450 -3.30 -0.42 -20.68
N GLY A 451 -2.34 -0.17 -21.59
CA GLY A 451 -2.10 -1.02 -22.76
C GLY A 451 -1.47 -2.37 -22.40
N GLY A 452 -1.51 -3.33 -23.30
CA GLY A 452 -0.76 -4.59 -23.20
C GLY A 452 -1.05 -5.44 -21.95
N GLY A 453 -2.24 -5.32 -21.34
CA GLY A 453 -2.55 -6.02 -20.08
C GLY A 453 -2.03 -5.33 -18.81
N CYS A 454 -1.31 -4.20 -18.95
CA CYS A 454 -0.88 -3.40 -17.80
C CYS A 454 -2.09 -2.77 -17.10
N ASN A 455 -2.17 -2.91 -15.79
CA ASN A 455 -3.23 -2.32 -14.98
C ASN A 455 -2.59 -1.61 -13.79
N THR A 456 -2.05 -0.40 -14.04
CA THR A 456 -1.22 0.33 -13.08
C THR A 456 -2.03 1.25 -12.17
N ALA A 457 -3.22 1.71 -12.59
CA ALA A 457 -4.09 2.59 -11.83
C ALA A 457 -4.87 1.85 -10.74
N MET A 458 -4.17 1.28 -9.76
CA MET A 458 -4.76 0.59 -8.61
C MET A 458 -3.97 0.92 -7.34
N VAL A 459 -4.65 1.38 -6.28
CA VAL A 459 -4.00 1.82 -5.02
C VAL A 459 -3.23 0.69 -4.33
N TYR A 460 -3.69 -0.54 -4.46
CA TYR A 460 -3.07 -1.72 -3.86
C TYR A 460 -1.89 -2.30 -4.66
N ARG A 461 -1.57 -1.75 -5.85
CA ARG A 461 -0.39 -2.15 -6.61
C ARG A 461 0.85 -1.33 -6.22
N HIS A 462 2.03 -1.91 -6.42
CA HIS A 462 3.32 -1.30 -6.05
C HIS A 462 3.58 0.06 -6.73
N TYR A 463 2.97 0.34 -7.87
CA TYR A 463 3.07 1.61 -8.59
C TYR A 463 2.54 2.81 -7.80
N SER A 464 1.64 2.59 -6.84
CA SER A 464 1.03 3.65 -6.02
C SER A 464 1.91 4.11 -4.85
N LEU A 465 3.00 3.38 -4.55
CA LEU A 465 3.87 3.70 -3.42
C LEU A 465 4.57 5.05 -3.58
N ILE A 466 5.18 5.30 -4.73
CA ILE A 466 5.99 6.50 -4.94
C ILE A 466 5.15 7.79 -4.88
N PRO A 467 4.02 7.91 -5.60
CA PRO A 467 3.16 9.09 -5.43
C PRO A 467 2.68 9.26 -3.98
N THR A 468 2.40 8.14 -3.26
CA THR A 468 2.00 8.19 -1.85
C THR A 468 3.06 8.83 -0.96
N VAL A 469 4.35 8.54 -1.17
CA VAL A 469 5.46 9.14 -0.42
C VAL A 469 5.38 10.67 -0.46
N PHE A 470 5.23 11.26 -1.65
CA PHE A 470 5.25 12.71 -1.81
C PHE A 470 3.91 13.39 -1.49
N LEU A 471 2.79 12.70 -1.69
CA LEU A 471 1.48 13.19 -1.25
C LEU A 471 1.43 13.23 0.28
N PHE A 472 1.87 12.17 0.97
CA PHE A 472 1.93 12.15 2.43
C PHE A 472 2.92 13.18 2.99
N ALA A 473 4.08 13.32 2.36
CA ALA A 473 5.03 14.38 2.68
C ALA A 473 4.39 15.78 2.52
N GLY A 474 3.60 15.99 1.47
CA GLY A 474 2.82 17.20 1.27
C GLY A 474 1.88 17.48 2.43
N VAL A 475 1.17 16.46 2.95
CA VAL A 475 0.32 16.57 4.15
C VAL A 475 1.15 16.97 5.38
N LEU A 476 2.26 16.29 5.65
CA LEU A 476 3.11 16.58 6.81
C LEU A 476 3.65 18.02 6.77
N LEU A 477 4.14 18.46 5.62
CA LEU A 477 4.69 19.81 5.46
C LEU A 477 3.60 20.88 5.45
N ALA A 478 2.36 20.55 5.07
CA ALA A 478 1.21 21.44 5.19
C ALA A 478 0.84 21.74 6.64
N LEU A 479 1.16 20.85 7.60
CA LEU A 479 0.87 21.04 9.02
C LEU A 479 1.59 22.25 9.63
N GLU A 480 2.70 22.71 9.04
CA GLU A 480 3.34 23.97 9.43
C GLU A 480 2.42 25.16 9.12
N LYS A 481 1.79 25.18 7.93
CA LYS A 481 0.81 26.23 7.56
C LYS A 481 -0.44 26.15 8.41
N VAL A 482 -0.90 24.93 8.74
CA VAL A 482 -2.03 24.70 9.66
C VAL A 482 -1.73 25.29 11.03
N GLY A 483 -0.54 25.04 11.58
CA GLY A 483 -0.12 25.62 12.86
C GLY A 483 0.02 27.16 12.79
N SER A 484 0.51 27.69 11.68
CA SER A 484 0.60 29.15 11.48
C SER A 484 -0.78 29.80 11.37
N PHE A 485 -1.72 29.14 10.72
CA PHE A 485 -3.11 29.60 10.65
C PHE A 485 -3.77 29.63 12.04
N ALA A 486 -3.58 28.58 12.86
CA ALA A 486 -4.09 28.53 14.23
C ALA A 486 -3.54 29.71 15.07
N ARG A 487 -2.21 29.95 15.02
CA ARG A 487 -1.59 31.09 15.72
C ARG A 487 -2.19 32.45 15.33
N ARG A 488 -2.46 32.67 14.04
CA ARG A 488 -3.08 33.95 13.57
C ARG A 488 -4.49 34.15 14.11
N ARG A 489 -5.18 33.07 14.49
CA ARG A 489 -6.52 33.13 15.08
C ARG A 489 -6.52 33.13 16.62
N GLY A 490 -5.36 33.17 17.25
CA GLY A 490 -5.23 33.05 18.71
C GLY A 490 -5.48 31.65 19.23
N GLU A 491 -5.48 30.64 18.36
CA GLU A 491 -5.68 29.23 18.70
C GLU A 491 -4.34 28.55 18.96
N ARG A 492 -4.36 27.42 19.68
CA ARG A 492 -3.17 26.60 19.93
C ARG A 492 -2.82 25.78 18.69
N PRO A 493 -1.61 25.95 18.10
CA PRO A 493 -1.21 25.21 16.90
C PRO A 493 -1.29 23.69 17.06
N GLU A 494 -0.82 23.21 18.23
CA GLU A 494 -0.73 21.78 18.54
C GLU A 494 -2.09 21.08 18.51
N THR A 495 -3.13 21.81 18.88
CA THR A 495 -4.51 21.34 18.90
C THR A 495 -5.05 21.09 17.51
N LEU A 496 -4.90 22.07 16.60
CA LEU A 496 -5.37 21.93 15.23
C LEU A 496 -4.51 20.90 14.46
N GLN A 497 -3.19 20.90 14.70
CA GLN A 497 -2.30 19.89 14.13
C GLN A 497 -2.67 18.47 14.59
N ALA A 498 -2.97 18.29 15.88
CA ALA A 498 -3.38 17.00 16.41
C ALA A 498 -4.70 16.52 15.80
N ALA A 499 -5.68 17.42 15.64
CA ALA A 499 -6.94 17.11 14.97
C ALA A 499 -6.72 16.63 13.55
N VAL A 500 -5.87 17.31 12.77
CA VAL A 500 -5.54 16.92 11.40
C VAL A 500 -4.80 15.57 11.35
N VAL A 501 -3.81 15.34 12.23
CA VAL A 501 -3.06 14.08 12.27
C VAL A 501 -3.97 12.90 12.61
N LEU A 502 -4.87 13.07 13.59
CA LEU A 502 -5.85 12.04 13.93
C LEU A 502 -6.83 11.78 12.78
N PHE A 503 -7.26 12.84 12.09
CA PHE A 503 -8.10 12.70 10.90
C PHE A 503 -7.40 11.91 9.79
N VAL A 504 -6.12 12.21 9.51
CA VAL A 504 -5.30 11.46 8.54
C VAL A 504 -5.15 10.00 8.95
N LEU A 505 -4.90 9.72 10.24
CA LEU A 505 -4.84 8.35 10.75
C LEU A 505 -6.16 7.60 10.52
N MET A 506 -7.29 8.23 10.82
CA MET A 506 -8.61 7.62 10.62
C MET A 506 -8.93 7.43 9.14
N ALA A 507 -8.54 8.37 8.29
CA ALA A 507 -8.67 8.24 6.84
C ALA A 507 -7.83 7.07 6.30
N ALA A 508 -6.57 6.93 6.73
CA ALA A 508 -5.70 5.82 6.37
C ALA A 508 -6.30 4.47 6.82
N LEU A 509 -6.72 4.37 8.09
CA LEU A 509 -7.35 3.16 8.62
C LEU A 509 -8.63 2.79 7.85
N SER A 510 -9.52 3.76 7.61
CA SER A 510 -10.77 3.50 6.90
C SER A 510 -10.52 3.06 5.46
N SER A 511 -9.60 3.73 4.77
CA SER A 511 -9.22 3.37 3.40
C SER A 511 -8.57 1.99 3.34
N THR A 512 -7.75 1.65 4.32
CA THR A 512 -7.11 0.34 4.42
C THR A 512 -8.13 -0.77 4.67
N VAL A 513 -9.00 -0.62 5.67
CA VAL A 513 -10.08 -1.59 5.93
C VAL A 513 -10.91 -1.83 4.68
N PHE A 514 -11.15 -0.76 3.91
CA PHE A 514 -11.88 -0.83 2.66
C PHE A 514 -11.15 -1.62 1.56
N VAL A 515 -9.85 -1.35 1.34
CA VAL A 515 -9.06 -1.95 0.28
C VAL A 515 -8.61 -3.38 0.65
N THR A 516 -8.33 -3.68 1.94
CA THR A 516 -7.83 -4.99 2.38
C THR A 516 -8.89 -6.06 2.51
N GLY A 517 -10.15 -5.77 2.25
CA GLY A 517 -11.26 -6.71 2.31
C GLY A 517 -10.96 -8.22 2.16
N GLN A 518 -11.98 -8.96 1.97
CA GLN A 518 -12.08 -10.42 2.05
C GLN A 518 -10.99 -11.24 1.31
N GLN A 519 -10.49 -10.74 0.18
CA GLN A 519 -9.55 -11.50 -0.67
C GLN A 519 -8.23 -11.89 0.03
N GLN A 520 -7.74 -11.05 0.95
CA GLN A 520 -6.47 -11.32 1.62
C GLN A 520 -6.57 -12.45 2.66
N PHE A 521 -7.73 -12.59 3.30
CA PHE A 521 -7.95 -13.64 4.31
C PHE A 521 -8.38 -14.96 3.68
N ASP A 522 -9.10 -14.93 2.57
CA ASP A 522 -9.44 -16.14 1.80
C ASP A 522 -8.16 -16.81 1.25
N ASP A 523 -7.17 -16.01 0.84
CA ASP A 523 -5.87 -16.47 0.38
C ASP A 523 -4.99 -17.11 1.49
N LEU A 524 -5.38 -17.01 2.76
CA LEU A 524 -4.68 -17.64 3.89
C LEU A 524 -5.24 -19.02 4.24
N GLN A 525 -6.36 -19.41 3.66
CA GLN A 525 -6.99 -20.69 3.98
C GLN A 525 -6.24 -21.84 3.33
N THR A 526 -5.74 -22.76 4.16
CA THR A 526 -5.18 -24.03 3.68
C THR A 526 -6.29 -24.99 3.30
N ARG A 527 -6.20 -25.58 2.11
CA ARG A 527 -7.12 -26.60 1.58
C ARG A 527 -6.37 -27.91 1.42
N SER A 528 -7.07 -29.03 1.30
CA SER A 528 -6.45 -30.35 1.19
C SER A 528 -5.44 -30.46 0.03
N TRP A 529 -5.73 -29.86 -1.11
CA TRP A 529 -4.85 -29.87 -2.26
C TRP A 529 -3.53 -29.11 -2.06
N HIS A 530 -3.45 -28.17 -1.08
CA HIS A 530 -2.21 -27.45 -0.74
C HIS A 530 -1.13 -28.39 -0.20
N HIS A 531 -1.52 -29.33 0.68
CA HIS A 531 -0.58 -30.32 1.21
C HIS A 531 -0.03 -31.21 0.11
N GLU A 532 -0.88 -31.60 -0.82
CA GLU A 532 -0.47 -32.39 -1.97
C GLU A 532 0.42 -31.58 -2.93
N ALA A 533 0.11 -30.30 -3.16
CA ALA A 533 0.95 -29.40 -3.96
C ALA A 533 2.38 -29.27 -3.40
N ILE A 534 2.52 -29.21 -2.07
CA ILE A 534 3.84 -29.18 -1.41
C ILE A 534 4.58 -30.49 -1.65
N GLN A 535 3.90 -31.64 -1.53
CA GLN A 535 4.49 -32.96 -1.79
C GLN A 535 4.92 -33.10 -3.25
N VAL A 536 4.07 -32.68 -4.19
CA VAL A 536 4.38 -32.67 -5.63
C VAL A 536 5.60 -31.79 -5.93
N ALA A 537 5.67 -30.59 -5.35
CA ALA A 537 6.83 -29.72 -5.51
C ALA A 537 8.12 -30.35 -4.97
N ALA A 538 8.03 -31.07 -3.85
CA ALA A 538 9.18 -31.77 -3.24
C ALA A 538 9.64 -33.03 -4.04
N MET A 539 8.80 -33.60 -4.90
CA MET A 539 9.16 -34.72 -5.80
C MET A 539 10.02 -34.27 -6.98
N LEU A 540 10.04 -32.96 -7.29
CA LEU A 540 10.77 -32.45 -8.45
C LEU A 540 12.25 -32.25 -8.10
N PRO A 541 13.21 -32.87 -8.83
CA PRO A 541 14.64 -32.68 -8.57
C PRO A 541 15.03 -31.21 -8.63
N ALA A 542 15.95 -30.81 -7.76
CA ALA A 542 16.32 -29.39 -7.61
C ALA A 542 17.00 -28.80 -8.85
N ASP A 543 17.75 -29.63 -9.57
CA ASP A 543 18.51 -29.29 -10.78
C ASP A 543 17.74 -29.50 -12.09
N ALA A 544 16.55 -30.13 -12.02
CA ALA A 544 15.77 -30.40 -13.21
C ALA A 544 15.06 -29.15 -13.75
N SER A 545 14.91 -29.08 -15.07
CA SER A 545 14.01 -28.12 -15.69
C SER A 545 12.55 -28.52 -15.48
N VAL A 546 11.71 -27.61 -15.01
CA VAL A 546 10.33 -27.94 -14.63
C VAL A 546 9.32 -26.95 -15.18
N ALA A 547 8.15 -27.47 -15.54
CA ALA A 547 6.96 -26.68 -15.80
C ALA A 547 5.90 -27.00 -14.73
N VAL A 548 5.44 -25.98 -14.00
CA VAL A 548 4.48 -26.15 -12.91
C VAL A 548 3.32 -25.16 -13.01
N PRO A 549 2.18 -25.42 -12.34
CA PRO A 549 1.11 -24.44 -12.18
C PRO A 549 1.64 -23.12 -11.60
N ARG A 550 1.07 -22.01 -12.02
CA ARG A 550 1.51 -20.66 -11.70
C ARG A 550 1.70 -20.43 -10.20
N TYR A 551 0.78 -20.86 -9.36
CA TYR A 551 0.85 -20.71 -7.91
C TYR A 551 1.96 -21.54 -7.25
N MET A 552 2.44 -22.62 -7.90
CA MET A 552 3.55 -23.45 -7.41
C MET A 552 4.93 -22.88 -7.75
N LEU A 553 5.04 -21.96 -8.70
CA LEU A 553 6.30 -21.39 -9.15
C LEU A 553 7.24 -20.94 -8.00
N PRO A 554 6.76 -20.21 -6.96
CA PRO A 554 7.64 -19.76 -5.86
C PRO A 554 8.28 -20.92 -5.07
N SER A 555 7.61 -22.07 -5.00
CA SER A 555 8.10 -23.25 -4.26
C SER A 555 9.24 -23.98 -4.97
N VAL A 556 9.41 -23.72 -6.26
CA VAL A 556 10.39 -24.43 -7.11
C VAL A 556 11.31 -23.46 -7.89
N ALA A 557 11.37 -22.18 -7.48
CA ALA A 557 12.05 -21.14 -8.24
C ALA A 557 13.59 -21.20 -8.18
N ASN A 558 14.17 -22.00 -7.30
CA ASN A 558 15.63 -22.18 -7.14
C ASN A 558 16.19 -23.13 -8.20
N ARG A 559 16.12 -22.73 -9.48
CA ARG A 559 16.62 -23.52 -10.63
C ARG A 559 16.91 -22.63 -11.84
N GLU A 560 17.65 -23.16 -12.79
CA GLU A 560 18.00 -22.43 -14.00
C GLU A 560 16.83 -22.36 -14.98
N SER A 561 16.08 -23.46 -15.15
CA SER A 561 14.98 -23.54 -16.10
C SER A 561 13.64 -23.76 -15.37
N LEU A 562 12.78 -22.75 -15.41
CA LEU A 562 11.47 -22.72 -14.78
C LEU A 562 10.42 -22.22 -15.76
N TYR A 563 9.33 -22.99 -15.91
CA TYR A 563 8.24 -22.68 -16.82
C TYR A 563 6.90 -22.70 -16.12
N GLN A 564 5.97 -21.91 -16.61
CA GLN A 564 4.55 -22.00 -16.23
C GLN A 564 3.87 -23.07 -17.11
N SER A 565 3.35 -24.14 -16.53
CA SER A 565 2.83 -25.26 -17.32
C SER A 565 1.73 -24.86 -18.30
N LEU A 566 0.79 -23.99 -17.91
CA LEU A 566 -0.29 -23.53 -18.78
C LEU A 566 0.19 -22.73 -20.01
N ARG A 567 1.35 -22.10 -19.90
CA ARG A 567 1.97 -21.30 -20.97
C ARG A 567 3.13 -22.03 -21.65
N LEU A 568 3.34 -23.31 -21.34
CA LEU A 568 4.52 -24.06 -21.79
C LEU A 568 4.72 -24.00 -23.31
N LEU A 569 3.63 -24.03 -24.06
CA LEU A 569 3.67 -24.00 -25.54
C LEU A 569 3.95 -22.60 -26.13
N GLU A 570 3.95 -21.55 -25.28
CA GLU A 570 4.27 -20.18 -25.70
C GLU A 570 5.78 -19.87 -25.61
N TYR A 571 6.55 -20.71 -24.90
CA TYR A 571 8.00 -20.57 -24.81
C TYR A 571 8.69 -21.06 -26.10
N HIS A 572 9.79 -20.46 -26.44
CA HIS A 572 10.65 -20.93 -27.51
C HIS A 572 11.51 -22.10 -27.03
N HIS A 573 11.25 -23.29 -27.58
CA HIS A 573 11.99 -24.52 -27.28
C HIS A 573 12.13 -24.82 -25.76
N PRO A 574 11.00 -24.97 -25.01
CA PRO A 574 11.08 -25.30 -23.60
C PRO A 574 11.70 -26.68 -23.40
N ASP A 575 12.69 -26.76 -22.53
CA ASP A 575 13.44 -27.98 -22.17
C ASP A 575 12.88 -28.70 -20.94
N ALA A 576 11.57 -28.54 -20.66
CA ALA A 576 10.93 -29.04 -19.45
C ALA A 576 11.05 -30.56 -19.28
N SER A 577 11.96 -31.00 -18.39
CA SER A 577 12.15 -32.42 -18.06
C SER A 577 11.00 -32.98 -17.21
N TYR A 578 10.35 -32.12 -16.44
CA TYR A 578 9.18 -32.47 -15.62
C TYR A 578 8.06 -31.46 -15.86
N ILE A 579 6.84 -31.96 -16.08
CA ILE A 579 5.66 -31.13 -16.28
C ILE A 579 4.60 -31.55 -15.27
N VAL A 580 4.16 -30.59 -14.45
CA VAL A 580 3.09 -30.77 -13.47
C VAL A 580 1.80 -30.18 -14.02
N ILE A 581 0.76 -31.00 -14.08
CA ILE A 581 -0.59 -30.57 -14.46
C ILE A 581 -1.49 -30.69 -13.23
N ASP A 582 -2.14 -29.59 -12.84
CA ASP A 582 -3.26 -29.60 -11.92
C ASP A 582 -4.51 -30.07 -12.68
N LYS A 583 -5.22 -31.06 -12.17
CA LYS A 583 -6.42 -31.60 -12.83
C LYS A 583 -7.63 -30.69 -12.74
N ASP A 584 -7.61 -29.74 -11.80
CA ASP A 584 -8.59 -28.66 -11.72
C ASP A 584 -8.12 -27.48 -12.57
N TRP A 585 -8.63 -27.40 -13.79
CA TRP A 585 -8.27 -26.35 -14.73
C TRP A 585 -8.56 -24.93 -14.18
N GLN A 586 -9.57 -24.78 -13.30
CA GLN A 586 -9.92 -23.48 -12.71
C GLN A 586 -8.83 -22.95 -11.78
N ARG A 587 -8.06 -23.81 -11.13
CA ARG A 587 -6.90 -23.42 -10.34
C ARG A 587 -5.71 -23.01 -11.23
N MET A 588 -5.59 -23.60 -12.41
CA MET A 588 -4.53 -23.28 -13.37
C MET A 588 -4.84 -22.05 -14.20
N ALA A 589 -6.11 -21.89 -14.61
CA ALA A 589 -6.55 -20.89 -15.56
C ALA A 589 -7.36 -19.78 -14.85
N ALA A 590 -6.94 -18.53 -15.00
CA ALA A 590 -7.68 -17.38 -14.46
C ALA A 590 -8.96 -17.08 -15.27
N THR A 591 -9.02 -17.48 -16.54
CA THR A 591 -10.13 -17.21 -17.46
C THR A 591 -10.44 -18.42 -18.34
N GLU A 592 -11.64 -18.48 -18.92
CA GLU A 592 -12.06 -19.52 -19.86
C GLU A 592 -11.15 -19.57 -21.11
N GLN A 593 -10.57 -18.46 -21.51
CA GLN A 593 -9.61 -18.37 -22.61
C GLN A 593 -8.39 -19.31 -22.41
N TRP A 594 -7.93 -19.45 -21.16
CA TRP A 594 -6.81 -20.35 -20.83
C TRP A 594 -7.20 -21.84 -20.76
N ARG A 595 -8.50 -22.12 -20.72
CA ARG A 595 -9.01 -23.49 -20.72
C ARG A 595 -8.62 -24.27 -21.97
N GLU A 596 -8.63 -23.61 -23.12
CA GLU A 596 -8.20 -24.25 -24.38
C GLU A 596 -6.73 -24.62 -24.35
N ASN A 597 -5.86 -23.75 -23.79
CA ASN A 597 -4.45 -24.09 -23.59
C ASN A 597 -4.27 -25.26 -22.64
N TYR A 598 -5.07 -25.32 -21.58
CA TYR A 598 -5.05 -26.44 -20.64
C TYR A 598 -5.43 -27.75 -21.31
N ILE A 599 -6.52 -27.78 -22.07
CA ILE A 599 -6.99 -28.97 -22.78
C ILE A 599 -5.94 -29.40 -23.84
N GLY A 600 -5.46 -28.45 -24.63
CA GLY A 600 -4.47 -28.73 -25.68
C GLY A 600 -3.15 -29.27 -25.12
N LEU A 601 -2.63 -28.69 -24.04
CA LEU A 601 -1.42 -29.20 -23.38
C LEU A 601 -1.63 -30.61 -22.82
N ARG A 602 -2.76 -30.85 -22.17
CA ARG A 602 -3.08 -32.16 -21.58
C ARG A 602 -3.19 -33.24 -22.66
N GLN A 603 -3.93 -32.98 -23.74
CA GLN A 603 -4.04 -33.92 -24.88
C GLN A 603 -2.68 -34.21 -25.52
N LEU A 604 -1.83 -33.19 -25.66
CA LEU A 604 -0.50 -33.35 -26.20
C LEU A 604 0.36 -34.26 -25.32
N LEU A 605 0.31 -34.10 -23.99
CA LEU A 605 1.09 -34.91 -23.05
C LEU A 605 0.57 -36.34 -22.96
N GLU A 606 -0.76 -36.55 -22.97
CA GLU A 606 -1.39 -37.87 -22.94
C GLU A 606 -1.10 -38.69 -24.21
N ASN A 607 -0.93 -38.03 -25.38
CA ASN A 607 -0.61 -38.67 -26.65
C ASN A 607 0.90 -38.73 -26.97
N SER A 608 1.74 -38.16 -26.09
CA SER A 608 3.18 -38.05 -26.32
C SER A 608 3.89 -39.39 -26.00
N SER A 609 4.73 -39.86 -26.91
CA SER A 609 5.65 -40.98 -26.63
C SER A 609 6.89 -40.55 -25.82
N GLN A 610 7.14 -39.23 -25.73
CA GLN A 610 8.32 -38.69 -25.08
C GLN A 610 8.14 -38.45 -23.58
N TYR A 611 6.90 -38.27 -23.10
CA TYR A 611 6.59 -38.03 -21.71
C TYR A 611 5.88 -39.23 -21.07
N LYS A 612 6.37 -39.65 -19.89
CA LYS A 612 5.77 -40.73 -19.10
C LYS A 612 5.20 -40.20 -17.81
N VAL A 613 4.02 -40.67 -17.42
CA VAL A 613 3.42 -40.36 -16.13
C VAL A 613 4.21 -41.08 -15.04
N ILE A 614 4.78 -40.30 -14.10
CA ILE A 614 5.50 -40.85 -12.93
C ILE A 614 4.73 -40.66 -11.61
N TYR A 615 3.73 -39.77 -11.60
CA TYR A 615 2.83 -39.58 -10.48
C TYR A 615 1.44 -39.20 -11.00
N ASN A 616 0.41 -39.78 -10.38
CA ASN A 616 -0.98 -39.55 -10.75
C ASN A 616 -1.88 -39.68 -9.52
N SER A 617 -2.49 -38.57 -9.12
CA SER A 617 -3.37 -38.48 -7.95
C SER A 617 -4.74 -37.88 -8.31
N ALA A 618 -5.55 -37.60 -7.30
CA ALA A 618 -6.83 -36.92 -7.50
C ALA A 618 -6.65 -35.50 -8.06
N ASN A 619 -5.59 -34.77 -7.62
CA ASN A 619 -5.38 -33.36 -7.98
C ASN A 619 -4.30 -33.16 -9.03
N TYR A 620 -3.23 -33.95 -9.08
CA TYR A 620 -2.05 -33.70 -9.90
C TYR A 620 -1.64 -34.88 -10.75
N THR A 621 -1.03 -34.57 -11.90
CA THR A 621 -0.28 -35.50 -12.71
C THR A 621 1.11 -34.94 -12.97
N ILE A 622 2.18 -35.73 -12.74
CA ILE A 622 3.55 -35.37 -13.10
C ILE A 622 3.97 -36.23 -14.30
N TYR A 623 4.37 -35.54 -15.35
CA TYR A 623 4.96 -36.14 -16.55
C TYR A 623 6.49 -35.93 -16.47
N LYS A 624 7.26 -36.99 -16.77
CA LYS A 624 8.73 -36.93 -16.91
C LYS A 624 9.10 -37.21 -18.37
N LEU A 625 10.00 -36.41 -18.90
CA LEU A 625 10.63 -36.63 -20.20
C LEU A 625 11.42 -37.96 -20.14
N CYS A 626 11.32 -38.79 -21.17
CA CYS A 626 12.08 -40.04 -21.22
C CYS A 626 13.59 -39.77 -21.32
N ASP A 627 14.38 -40.68 -20.71
CA ASP A 627 15.84 -40.50 -20.69
C ASP A 627 16.40 -40.59 -22.12
N GLY A 628 17.21 -39.57 -22.51
CA GLY A 628 17.80 -39.45 -23.84
C GLY A 628 16.88 -38.86 -24.92
N CYS A 629 15.63 -38.48 -24.57
CA CYS A 629 14.74 -37.75 -25.47
C CYS A 629 14.98 -36.24 -25.37
N ALA A 630 14.89 -35.55 -26.49
CA ALA A 630 14.78 -34.08 -26.50
C ALA A 630 13.31 -33.67 -26.35
N ALA A 631 13.04 -32.64 -25.56
CA ALA A 631 11.71 -32.07 -25.47
C ALA A 631 11.34 -31.42 -26.82
N ASN A 632 10.37 -31.97 -27.50
CA ASN A 632 9.89 -31.47 -28.80
C ASN A 632 8.42 -31.06 -28.67
N LEU A 633 8.20 -29.92 -28.00
CA LEU A 633 6.86 -29.36 -27.82
C LEU A 633 6.59 -28.32 -28.91
N PRO A 634 5.40 -28.31 -29.53
CA PRO A 634 5.06 -27.33 -30.54
C PRO A 634 4.98 -25.93 -29.94
N HIS A 635 5.63 -24.97 -30.60
CA HIS A 635 5.50 -23.58 -30.22
C HIS A 635 4.14 -23.01 -30.70
N ARG A 636 3.49 -22.23 -29.83
CA ARG A 636 2.29 -21.45 -30.14
C ARG A 636 2.57 -19.98 -29.85
N GLU A 637 2.04 -19.09 -30.67
CA GLU A 637 2.12 -17.66 -30.38
C GLU A 637 1.46 -17.36 -29.01
N PRO A 638 2.07 -16.45 -28.21
CA PRO A 638 1.51 -16.05 -26.94
C PRO A 638 0.09 -15.51 -27.11
N MET A 639 -0.84 -16.03 -26.33
CA MET A 639 -2.18 -15.48 -26.32
C MET A 639 -2.16 -14.05 -25.79
N LYS A 640 -2.74 -13.14 -26.55
CA LYS A 640 -3.00 -11.77 -26.06
C LYS A 640 -3.99 -11.88 -24.91
N GLU A 641 -3.57 -11.52 -23.71
CA GLU A 641 -4.50 -11.38 -22.57
C GLU A 641 -5.59 -10.38 -23.00
N MET A 642 -6.81 -10.89 -23.22
CA MET A 642 -7.95 -10.01 -23.44
C MET A 642 -8.25 -9.26 -22.12
N ARG A 643 -8.54 -8.00 -22.27
CA ARG A 643 -8.90 -7.08 -21.19
C ARG A 643 -10.27 -7.49 -20.63
N ASP A 644 -10.33 -7.82 -19.35
CA ASP A 644 -11.53 -7.74 -18.54
C ASP A 644 -11.34 -6.73 -17.40
#